data_c718933fc312d1acd9d0f617855e3b59
#
_entry.id   c718933fc312d1acd9d0f617855e3b59
#
_cell.length_a   1.000
_cell.length_b   1.000
_cell.length_c   1.000
_cell.angle_alpha   90.00
_cell.angle_beta   90.00
_cell.angle_gamma   90.00
#
_symmetry.space_group_name_H-M   'P 1'
#
loop_
_entity.id
_entity.type
_entity.pdbx_description
1 polymer ?
#
loop_
_entity_poly.entity_id
_entity_poly.type
_entity_poly.pdbx_seq_one_letter_code
_entity_poly.pdbx_strand_id
1 'polypeptide(L)'
;MSYLNVPRLTFSGDFISDVSTVNNDPQHYNNNTFKKSFQEFGTGSNNGWWNPEGGATFGFQDCHVKQITDEEGNTSSDPLLDGIIGQIVCGAEGRNSGKMVDLDPQQQMVSQLWGVTFRILTATNELLLEGKIEPTGFRDLQMRQQTGARVNGQPLGGTWTSVLEDVVWGDLAYQSLFLMSLKSKTQENRLSINLNGFGYYYAHATDGRFSLGRILGSLGPWFSGEPKLFPPARRLYGIVSNNNNVFFAASNFILDKENARLSIDFGSSFPVSDSIGTIALNTELFLAVSKTAIGPPPGATPYMVSPDGVLFVGKLEYQNGTGWLNSTSGIVDFNNLSHEVLSALKDNQLLLLGASSKADQFVVIAREAVDGIVLRADEFVQRLDTNQTNEISFYASQYGLPLPNHAIYITLEPPTPMTPKLQNTPPICDVPGNNYPADGLTFDAVITTDVNGVGVLKLTGNSIDSPRGYLDGQIYTLDYDLAGVNTDPASGSVMPQNFIAIHLRDYFEIPETPVWADIQPTMVQFANLYPIMSKFFIDFSDPNALIAKKELLIFAFDRDIKDPIYMPVTRDLSETKRLTILKWLRNPIIEGEAIVVTQQKAKGEINLIQEDTVTETVPLTNNQLRLRDAVRAKNGADFNIPEITNLFEF
;
A
#
# COMPACT_ATOMS: atom_id res chain seq x y z
N MET A 1 6.89 11.67 -15.83
CA MET A 1 5.97 11.23 -14.80
C MET A 1 4.83 10.52 -15.40
N SER A 2 4.94 9.23 -15.34
CA SER A 2 4.28 8.42 -16.34
C SER A 2 2.77 8.37 -16.19
N TYR A 3 2.21 8.17 -14.99
CA TYR A 3 0.75 8.08 -14.84
C TYR A 3 0.00 9.42 -15.04
N LEU A 4 0.70 10.54 -14.96
CA LEU A 4 0.13 11.87 -15.30
C LEU A 4 0.40 12.29 -16.74
N ASN A 5 1.30 11.61 -17.46
CA ASN A 5 1.49 11.82 -18.89
C ASN A 5 0.30 11.29 -19.70
N VAL A 6 0.21 11.72 -20.92
CA VAL A 6 -0.78 11.24 -21.89
C VAL A 6 -0.11 10.36 -22.95
N PRO A 7 -0.83 9.41 -23.54
CA PRO A 7 -2.24 9.08 -23.28
C PRO A 7 -2.47 8.48 -21.91
N ARG A 8 -3.59 8.79 -21.27
CA ARG A 8 -3.90 8.39 -19.90
C ARG A 8 -5.35 7.96 -19.77
N LEU A 9 -5.61 6.88 -19.00
CA LEU A 9 -6.96 6.56 -18.56
C LEU A 9 -7.09 6.73 -17.04
N THR A 10 -8.32 7.01 -16.61
CA THR A 10 -8.68 7.01 -15.20
C THR A 10 -9.80 5.99 -14.94
N PHE A 11 -9.82 5.42 -13.75
CA PHE A 11 -10.85 4.51 -13.30
C PHE A 11 -11.19 4.74 -11.84
N SER A 12 -12.36 4.32 -11.42
CA SER A 12 -12.75 4.40 -10.02
C SER A 12 -13.73 3.30 -9.66
N GLY A 13 -13.78 3.02 -8.38
CA GLY A 13 -14.66 2.03 -7.77
C GLY A 13 -14.33 1.85 -6.30
N ASP A 14 -14.47 0.64 -5.81
CA ASP A 14 -14.13 0.25 -4.46
C ASP A 14 -12.95 -0.73 -4.46
N PHE A 15 -12.28 -0.85 -3.33
CA PHE A 15 -11.42 -1.99 -3.05
C PHE A 15 -11.96 -2.76 -1.85
N ILE A 16 -11.68 -4.05 -1.84
CA ILE A 16 -11.92 -4.93 -0.70
C ILE A 16 -10.59 -5.46 -0.19
N SER A 17 -10.44 -5.47 1.14
CA SER A 17 -9.27 -6.08 1.78
C SER A 17 -9.67 -6.82 3.05
N ASP A 18 -8.90 -7.84 3.40
CA ASP A 18 -8.97 -8.47 4.71
C ASP A 18 -7.61 -8.36 5.40
N VAL A 19 -7.60 -7.75 6.56
CA VAL A 19 -6.38 -7.54 7.33
C VAL A 19 -6.20 -8.72 8.29
N SER A 20 -5.65 -9.82 7.79
CA SER A 20 -5.38 -11.03 8.59
C SER A 20 -4.03 -10.99 9.32
N THR A 21 -3.21 -9.99 9.05
CA THR A 21 -1.79 -9.99 9.36
C THR A 21 -1.40 -8.99 10.42
N VAL A 22 -2.32 -8.12 10.81
CA VAL A 22 -2.08 -7.07 11.79
C VAL A 22 -2.54 -7.53 13.15
N ASN A 23 -1.59 -7.87 13.98
CA ASN A 23 -1.85 -8.19 15.38
C ASN A 23 -0.65 -7.71 16.19
N ASN A 24 -0.68 -6.47 16.61
CA ASN A 24 0.42 -5.83 17.33
C ASN A 24 0.37 -6.02 18.85
N ASP A 25 -0.45 -6.94 19.35
CA ASP A 25 -0.35 -7.34 20.75
C ASP A 25 0.77 -8.39 20.90
N PRO A 26 1.87 -8.06 21.60
CA PRO A 26 3.00 -8.97 21.79
C PRO A 26 2.62 -10.33 22.39
N GLN A 27 1.54 -10.40 23.16
CA GLN A 27 1.07 -11.67 23.76
C GLN A 27 0.69 -12.71 22.71
N HIS A 28 0.26 -12.27 21.54
CA HIS A 28 -0.19 -13.16 20.47
C HIS A 28 0.96 -13.90 19.77
N TYR A 29 2.19 -13.40 19.90
CA TYR A 29 3.37 -13.98 19.27
C TYR A 29 4.14 -14.97 20.14
N ASN A 30 3.89 -14.97 21.46
CA ASN A 30 4.58 -15.85 22.38
C ASN A 30 3.88 -17.21 22.46
N ASN A 31 4.46 -18.23 21.85
CA ASN A 31 3.92 -19.59 21.85
C ASN A 31 3.66 -20.18 23.25
N ASN A 32 4.44 -19.76 24.27
CA ASN A 32 4.31 -20.28 25.64
C ASN A 32 3.08 -19.73 26.38
N THR A 33 2.60 -18.58 25.96
CA THR A 33 1.51 -17.87 26.64
C THR A 33 0.29 -17.65 25.75
N PHE A 34 0.35 -18.15 24.53
CA PHE A 34 -0.72 -18.04 23.54
C PHE A 34 -2.03 -18.65 24.07
N LYS A 35 -3.14 -17.95 23.81
CA LYS A 35 -4.48 -18.39 24.18
C LYS A 35 -5.36 -18.49 22.94
N LYS A 36 -6.18 -19.53 22.84
CA LYS A 36 -7.14 -19.69 21.73
C LYS A 36 -8.07 -18.49 21.55
N SER A 37 -8.42 -17.80 22.64
CA SER A 37 -9.25 -16.58 22.58
C SER A 37 -8.62 -15.46 21.75
N PHE A 38 -7.30 -15.46 21.54
CA PHE A 38 -6.63 -14.50 20.66
C PHE A 38 -6.99 -14.71 19.18
N GLN A 39 -7.54 -15.87 18.83
CA GLN A 39 -8.01 -16.20 17.48
C GLN A 39 -9.50 -15.89 17.27
N GLU A 40 -10.18 -15.28 18.24
CA GLU A 40 -11.60 -14.97 18.14
C GLU A 40 -11.79 -13.55 17.58
N PHE A 41 -12.55 -13.44 16.50
CA PHE A 41 -12.86 -12.14 15.89
C PHE A 41 -13.76 -11.30 16.83
N GLY A 42 -13.45 -10.00 16.92
CA GLY A 42 -14.28 -9.05 17.67
C GLY A 42 -14.18 -9.15 19.18
N THR A 43 -13.30 -9.99 19.73
CA THR A 43 -13.00 -9.98 21.17
C THR A 43 -12.06 -8.81 21.50
N GLY A 44 -12.18 -8.21 22.68
CA GLY A 44 -11.36 -7.06 23.09
C GLY A 44 -9.86 -7.33 23.21
N SER A 45 -9.39 -8.51 22.85
CA SER A 45 -7.99 -8.91 22.81
C SER A 45 -7.36 -8.82 21.43
N ASN A 46 -8.15 -8.61 20.38
CA ASN A 46 -7.60 -8.42 19.04
C ASN A 46 -7.45 -6.94 18.73
N ASN A 47 -6.51 -6.69 17.86
CA ASN A 47 -6.03 -5.39 17.56
C ASN A 47 -6.70 -4.85 16.30
N GLY A 48 -7.68 -4.00 16.51
CA GLY A 48 -8.29 -3.22 15.45
C GLY A 48 -8.90 -4.05 14.32
N TRP A 49 -8.19 -4.15 13.20
CA TRP A 49 -8.69 -4.70 11.96
C TRP A 49 -8.29 -6.16 11.70
N TRP A 50 -7.70 -6.84 12.67
CA TRP A 50 -7.25 -8.21 12.49
C TRP A 50 -8.40 -9.17 12.19
N ASN A 51 -8.27 -9.90 11.10
CA ASN A 51 -9.20 -10.94 10.71
C ASN A 51 -8.52 -12.32 10.80
N PRO A 52 -8.78 -13.12 11.86
CA PRO A 52 -8.14 -14.42 12.04
C PRO A 52 -8.52 -15.44 10.95
N GLU A 53 -9.57 -15.19 10.19
CA GLU A 53 -10.03 -16.02 9.09
C GLU A 53 -9.64 -15.44 7.71
N GLY A 54 -8.96 -14.31 7.70
CA GLY A 54 -8.58 -13.61 6.49
C GLY A 54 -7.29 -14.13 5.84
N GLY A 55 -7.15 -13.90 4.56
CA GLY A 55 -5.99 -14.27 3.75
C GLY A 55 -5.15 -13.09 3.27
N ALA A 56 -5.25 -11.93 3.93
CA ALA A 56 -4.65 -10.66 3.51
C ALA A 56 -5.02 -10.25 2.08
N THR A 57 -6.21 -10.59 1.63
CA THR A 57 -6.68 -10.35 0.27
C THR A 57 -6.82 -8.85 0.00
N PHE A 58 -6.39 -8.43 -1.18
CA PHE A 58 -6.70 -7.13 -1.76
C PHE A 58 -7.31 -7.35 -3.14
N GLY A 59 -8.40 -6.64 -3.45
CA GLY A 59 -9.08 -6.74 -4.74
C GLY A 59 -9.82 -5.47 -5.13
N PHE A 60 -10.02 -5.29 -6.42
CA PHE A 60 -10.86 -4.25 -6.99
C PHE A 60 -12.31 -4.72 -6.99
N GLN A 61 -13.24 -3.84 -6.63
CA GLN A 61 -14.68 -4.09 -6.63
C GLN A 61 -15.42 -2.95 -7.33
N ASP A 62 -16.31 -3.30 -8.25
CA ASP A 62 -17.13 -2.34 -9.01
C ASP A 62 -16.31 -1.20 -9.66
N CYS A 63 -15.07 -1.51 -10.04
CA CYS A 63 -14.17 -0.55 -10.69
C CYS A 63 -14.41 -0.53 -12.19
N HIS A 64 -14.49 0.70 -12.74
CA HIS A 64 -14.69 0.91 -14.17
C HIS A 64 -13.82 2.05 -14.69
N VAL A 65 -13.38 1.94 -15.93
CA VAL A 65 -12.73 3.04 -16.64
C VAL A 65 -13.72 4.19 -16.80
N LYS A 66 -13.33 5.39 -16.39
CA LYS A 66 -14.19 6.58 -16.35
C LYS A 66 -13.89 7.57 -17.47
N GLN A 67 -12.61 7.82 -17.70
CA GLN A 67 -12.18 8.79 -18.72
C GLN A 67 -10.89 8.30 -19.40
N ILE A 68 -10.70 8.79 -20.60
CA ILE A 68 -9.42 8.76 -21.31
C ILE A 68 -8.99 10.19 -21.63
N THR A 69 -7.69 10.43 -21.64
CA THR A 69 -7.07 11.63 -22.19
C THR A 69 -6.14 11.19 -23.32
N ASP A 70 -6.36 11.66 -24.54
CA ASP A 70 -5.57 11.31 -25.71
C ASP A 70 -4.17 11.97 -25.71
N GLU A 71 -3.36 11.72 -26.75
CA GLU A 71 -2.01 12.28 -26.86
C GLU A 71 -2.02 13.81 -26.96
N GLU A 72 -3.05 14.39 -27.52
CA GLU A 72 -3.24 15.84 -27.67
C GLU A 72 -3.69 16.49 -26.35
N GLY A 73 -4.13 15.69 -25.37
CA GLY A 73 -4.64 16.16 -24.07
C GLY A 73 -6.15 16.44 -24.06
N ASN A 74 -6.90 15.91 -25.05
CA ASN A 74 -8.35 15.97 -25.03
C ASN A 74 -8.90 14.86 -24.13
N THR A 75 -9.74 15.23 -23.18
CA THR A 75 -10.36 14.29 -22.23
C THR A 75 -11.79 13.96 -22.64
N SER A 76 -12.14 12.68 -22.61
CA SER A 76 -13.49 12.19 -22.88
C SER A 76 -13.94 11.12 -21.90
N SER A 77 -15.23 11.13 -21.58
CA SER A 77 -15.95 10.08 -20.85
C SER A 77 -17.02 9.39 -21.72
N ASP A 78 -17.04 9.66 -23.03
CA ASP A 78 -18.01 9.11 -23.96
C ASP A 78 -17.55 7.74 -24.49
N PRO A 79 -18.25 6.63 -24.17
CA PRO A 79 -17.91 5.31 -24.68
C PRO A 79 -18.13 5.16 -26.19
N LEU A 80 -18.80 6.10 -26.85
CA LEU A 80 -18.90 6.12 -28.30
C LEU A 80 -17.61 6.62 -28.97
N LEU A 81 -16.77 7.38 -28.25
CA LEU A 81 -15.48 7.83 -28.75
C LEU A 81 -14.45 6.69 -28.70
N ASP A 82 -14.40 5.97 -27.61
CA ASP A 82 -13.54 4.79 -27.46
C ASP A 82 -14.20 3.77 -26.51
N GLY A 83 -14.31 2.53 -26.98
CA GLY A 83 -14.96 1.44 -26.26
C GLY A 83 -14.28 1.00 -24.98
N ILE A 84 -13.09 1.52 -24.63
CA ILE A 84 -12.43 1.26 -23.33
C ILE A 84 -13.16 1.94 -22.18
N ILE A 85 -13.88 3.03 -22.44
CA ILE A 85 -14.62 3.78 -21.42
C ILE A 85 -15.80 2.94 -20.95
N GLY A 86 -15.95 2.81 -19.64
CA GLY A 86 -16.97 1.98 -19.00
C GLY A 86 -16.57 0.51 -18.79
N GLN A 87 -15.44 0.06 -19.35
CA GLN A 87 -14.97 -1.32 -19.19
C GLN A 87 -14.58 -1.62 -17.74
N ILE A 88 -14.62 -2.90 -17.39
CA ILE A 88 -14.43 -3.40 -16.04
C ILE A 88 -12.94 -3.42 -15.69
N VAL A 89 -12.60 -2.83 -14.55
CA VAL A 89 -11.28 -2.97 -13.94
C VAL A 89 -11.37 -3.97 -12.80
N CYS A 90 -10.55 -5.02 -12.85
CA CYS A 90 -10.55 -6.07 -11.83
C CYS A 90 -9.13 -6.61 -11.58
N GLY A 91 -9.00 -7.45 -10.56
CA GLY A 91 -7.78 -8.21 -10.26
C GLY A 91 -7.92 -9.68 -10.64
N ALA A 92 -6.91 -10.47 -10.29
CA ALA A 92 -7.04 -11.92 -10.27
C ALA A 92 -7.89 -12.36 -9.07
N GLU A 93 -8.59 -13.46 -9.22
CA GLU A 93 -9.49 -14.00 -8.21
C GLU A 93 -8.88 -15.20 -7.47
N GLY A 94 -9.51 -15.56 -6.37
CA GLY A 94 -9.18 -16.75 -5.61
C GLY A 94 -7.80 -16.69 -4.95
N ARG A 95 -7.02 -17.75 -5.07
CA ARG A 95 -5.67 -17.84 -4.50
C ARG A 95 -4.70 -16.83 -5.10
N ASN A 96 -4.94 -16.44 -6.34
CA ASN A 96 -4.12 -15.48 -7.07
C ASN A 96 -4.50 -14.02 -6.80
N SER A 97 -5.50 -13.77 -5.94
CA SER A 97 -5.85 -12.40 -5.55
C SER A 97 -4.66 -11.68 -4.92
N GLY A 98 -4.56 -10.39 -5.16
CA GLY A 98 -3.57 -9.53 -4.54
C GLY A 98 -3.57 -9.62 -3.02
N LYS A 99 -2.49 -9.22 -2.40
CA LYS A 99 -2.31 -9.18 -0.95
C LYS A 99 -2.02 -7.76 -0.49
N MET A 100 -2.60 -7.40 0.64
CA MET A 100 -2.26 -6.18 1.37
C MET A 100 -1.71 -6.58 2.73
N VAL A 101 -0.45 -6.31 2.97
CA VAL A 101 0.25 -6.72 4.19
C VAL A 101 1.06 -5.57 4.76
N ASP A 102 1.09 -5.46 6.07
CA ASP A 102 1.97 -4.52 6.75
C ASP A 102 3.43 -5.01 6.74
N LEU A 103 4.34 -4.12 7.06
CA LEU A 103 5.78 -4.41 7.06
C LEU A 103 6.11 -5.55 8.02
N ASP A 104 5.56 -5.48 9.24
CA ASP A 104 5.56 -6.55 10.22
C ASP A 104 4.33 -6.41 11.13
N PRO A 105 4.10 -7.37 12.04
CA PRO A 105 2.94 -7.33 12.94
C PRO A 105 2.87 -6.11 13.86
N GLN A 106 4.01 -5.51 14.22
CA GLN A 106 4.07 -4.32 15.08
C GLN A 106 3.95 -3.01 14.30
N GLN A 107 4.48 -2.95 13.08
CA GLN A 107 4.51 -1.74 12.26
C GLN A 107 3.30 -1.68 11.35
N GLN A 108 2.21 -1.18 11.88
CA GLN A 108 1.01 -0.86 11.12
C GLN A 108 1.20 0.42 10.29
N MET A 109 0.31 0.63 9.32
CA MET A 109 0.30 1.79 8.43
C MET A 109 1.45 1.86 7.41
N VAL A 110 2.29 0.82 7.34
CA VAL A 110 3.27 0.62 6.28
C VAL A 110 2.81 -0.55 5.41
N SER A 111 1.58 -0.47 4.95
CA SER A 111 0.93 -1.52 4.17
C SER A 111 1.45 -1.54 2.74
N GLN A 112 1.77 -2.73 2.26
CA GLN A 112 2.22 -2.96 0.89
C GLN A 112 1.23 -3.83 0.12
N LEU A 113 1.10 -3.53 -1.17
CA LEU A 113 0.41 -4.40 -2.13
C LEU A 113 1.42 -5.38 -2.74
N TRP A 114 1.05 -6.66 -2.77
CA TRP A 114 1.85 -7.76 -3.30
C TRP A 114 1.04 -8.65 -4.22
N GLY A 115 1.63 -9.10 -5.31
CA GLY A 115 1.01 -10.07 -6.22
C GLY A 115 -0.32 -9.60 -6.83
N VAL A 116 -0.52 -8.29 -6.96
CA VAL A 116 -1.74 -7.73 -7.54
C VAL A 116 -1.66 -7.79 -9.05
N THR A 117 -2.58 -8.51 -9.66
CA THR A 117 -2.81 -8.45 -11.11
C THR A 117 -3.85 -7.36 -11.38
N PHE A 118 -3.57 -6.50 -12.33
CA PHE A 118 -4.50 -5.49 -12.83
C PHE A 118 -5.01 -5.92 -14.20
N ARG A 119 -6.32 -5.89 -14.39
CA ARG A 119 -6.98 -6.27 -15.65
C ARG A 119 -8.00 -5.23 -16.07
N ILE A 120 -8.12 -5.06 -17.36
CA ILE A 120 -9.29 -4.41 -17.97
C ILE A 120 -9.98 -5.45 -18.84
N LEU A 121 -11.26 -5.70 -18.54
CA LEU A 121 -12.09 -6.68 -19.24
C LEU A 121 -13.29 -6.00 -19.87
N THR A 122 -13.76 -6.55 -21.00
CA THR A 122 -15.06 -6.19 -21.57
C THR A 122 -16.20 -6.66 -20.66
N ALA A 123 -17.42 -6.18 -20.92
CA ALA A 123 -18.63 -6.68 -20.24
C ALA A 123 -18.88 -8.19 -20.46
N THR A 124 -18.26 -8.77 -21.47
CA THR A 124 -18.29 -10.20 -21.79
C THR A 124 -17.08 -10.97 -21.25
N ASN A 125 -16.30 -10.34 -20.34
CA ASN A 125 -15.09 -10.90 -19.69
C ASN A 125 -13.94 -11.20 -20.67
N GLU A 126 -13.86 -10.52 -21.80
CA GLU A 126 -12.74 -10.64 -22.72
C GLU A 126 -11.62 -9.69 -22.30
N LEU A 127 -10.38 -10.17 -22.36
CA LEU A 127 -9.21 -9.38 -21.93
C LEU A 127 -8.91 -8.24 -22.92
N LEU A 128 -8.79 -7.04 -22.38
CA LEU A 128 -8.27 -5.86 -23.11
C LEU A 128 -6.83 -5.56 -22.70
N LEU A 129 -6.54 -5.61 -21.39
CA LEU A 129 -5.22 -5.34 -20.84
C LEU A 129 -5.03 -6.15 -19.54
N GLU A 130 -3.84 -6.71 -19.35
CA GLU A 130 -3.41 -7.30 -18.07
C GLU A 130 -1.98 -6.88 -17.76
N GLY A 131 -1.65 -6.69 -16.48
CA GLY A 131 -0.30 -6.49 -16.01
C GLY A 131 -0.19 -6.79 -14.52
N LYS A 132 1.03 -7.01 -14.05
CA LYS A 132 1.33 -7.25 -12.63
C LYS A 132 1.81 -5.97 -11.99
N ILE A 133 1.18 -5.57 -10.89
CA ILE A 133 1.64 -4.42 -10.10
C ILE A 133 2.92 -4.82 -9.37
N GLU A 134 4.01 -4.07 -9.59
CA GLU A 134 5.23 -4.19 -8.78
C GLU A 134 4.90 -3.90 -7.32
N PRO A 135 5.39 -4.69 -6.34
CA PRO A 135 5.10 -4.48 -4.93
C PRO A 135 5.36 -3.04 -4.49
N THR A 136 4.38 -2.42 -3.86
CA THR A 136 4.44 -0.99 -3.52
C THR A 136 3.85 -0.71 -2.16
N GLY A 137 4.48 0.22 -1.41
CA GLY A 137 3.99 0.67 -0.11
C GLY A 137 2.95 1.78 -0.21
N PHE A 138 2.11 1.87 0.80
CA PHE A 138 1.11 2.92 0.96
C PHE A 138 1.79 4.20 1.42
N ARG A 139 1.80 5.21 0.55
CA ARG A 139 2.45 6.51 0.78
C ARG A 139 1.47 7.60 1.14
N ASP A 140 2.02 8.67 1.72
CA ASP A 140 1.28 9.90 2.00
C ASP A 140 -0.02 9.65 2.80
N LEU A 141 0.08 8.74 3.78
CA LEU A 141 -1.01 8.42 4.69
C LEU A 141 -1.43 9.65 5.47
N GLN A 142 -2.72 9.96 5.42
CA GLN A 142 -3.23 11.20 6.01
C GLN A 142 -4.68 11.06 6.44
N MET A 143 -5.08 11.95 7.35
CA MET A 143 -6.48 12.15 7.72
C MET A 143 -7.19 12.92 6.61
N ARG A 144 -8.07 12.28 5.87
CA ARG A 144 -8.76 12.87 4.74
C ARG A 144 -10.17 13.35 5.06
N GLN A 145 -10.73 12.93 6.17
CA GLN A 145 -12.09 13.28 6.57
C GLN A 145 -12.11 14.58 7.36
N GLN A 146 -13.08 15.45 7.06
CA GLN A 146 -13.33 16.65 7.85
C GLN A 146 -13.82 16.29 9.27
N THR A 147 -13.30 16.96 10.29
CA THR A 147 -13.70 16.77 11.68
C THR A 147 -15.20 17.06 11.86
N GLY A 148 -15.91 16.10 12.45
CA GLY A 148 -17.35 16.23 12.75
C GLY A 148 -18.27 15.38 11.88
N ALA A 149 -17.86 14.93 10.71
CA ALA A 149 -18.59 13.94 9.94
C ALA A 149 -18.29 12.54 10.48
N ARG A 150 -19.20 11.94 11.22
CA ARG A 150 -19.12 10.52 11.61
C ARG A 150 -19.46 9.67 10.40
N VAL A 151 -18.49 9.38 9.60
CA VAL A 151 -18.60 8.30 8.62
C VAL A 151 -18.21 6.99 9.32
N ASN A 152 -18.95 5.93 9.04
CA ASN A 152 -18.59 4.59 9.50
C ASN A 152 -17.30 4.15 8.81
N GLY A 153 -16.12 4.50 9.34
CA GLY A 153 -14.84 4.13 8.74
C GLY A 153 -13.68 4.94 9.27
N GLN A 154 -12.48 4.56 8.85
CA GLN A 154 -11.29 5.32 9.13
C GLN A 154 -11.19 6.49 8.15
N PRO A 155 -10.98 7.71 8.64
CA PRO A 155 -10.89 8.90 7.79
C PRO A 155 -9.56 8.99 7.02
N LEU A 156 -8.84 7.88 6.92
CA LEU A 156 -7.51 7.82 6.32
C LEU A 156 -7.59 7.73 4.80
N GLY A 157 -6.59 8.28 4.15
CA GLY A 157 -6.34 8.14 2.74
C GLY A 157 -4.85 8.15 2.46
N GLY A 158 -4.45 7.63 1.31
CA GLY A 158 -3.07 7.58 0.86
C GLY A 158 -2.97 7.06 -0.57
N THR A 159 -1.76 6.76 -0.99
CA THR A 159 -1.47 6.46 -2.38
C THR A 159 -0.56 5.24 -2.52
N TRP A 160 -0.88 4.36 -3.45
CA TRP A 160 0.01 3.35 -4.00
C TRP A 160 0.37 3.75 -5.43
N THR A 161 1.62 4.09 -5.67
CA THR A 161 2.14 4.31 -7.02
C THR A 161 3.04 3.14 -7.39
N SER A 162 2.91 2.64 -8.61
CA SER A 162 3.68 1.51 -9.09
C SER A 162 3.77 1.47 -10.61
N VAL A 163 4.39 0.43 -11.10
CA VAL A 163 4.38 0.05 -12.50
C VAL A 163 3.64 -1.27 -12.69
N LEU A 164 2.97 -1.42 -13.82
CA LEU A 164 2.53 -2.70 -14.33
C LEU A 164 3.67 -3.32 -15.11
N GLU A 165 4.12 -4.47 -14.69
CA GLU A 165 5.09 -5.30 -15.41
C GLU A 165 4.38 -6.40 -16.21
N ASP A 166 5.09 -6.99 -17.16
CA ASP A 166 4.59 -8.10 -18.00
C ASP A 166 3.26 -7.76 -18.69
N VAL A 167 3.13 -6.57 -19.26
CA VAL A 167 1.86 -6.10 -19.83
C VAL A 167 1.45 -6.97 -21.02
N VAL A 168 0.25 -7.52 -20.94
CA VAL A 168 -0.42 -8.29 -21.99
C VAL A 168 -1.55 -7.47 -22.58
N TRP A 169 -1.50 -7.27 -23.89
CA TRP A 169 -2.55 -6.61 -24.65
C TRP A 169 -3.46 -7.68 -25.24
N GLY A 170 -4.73 -7.69 -24.86
CA GLY A 170 -5.70 -8.68 -25.31
C GLY A 170 -6.03 -8.55 -26.80
N ASP A 171 -6.62 -9.58 -27.37
CA ASP A 171 -6.93 -9.62 -28.82
C ASP A 171 -7.88 -8.50 -29.26
N LEU A 172 -8.73 -7.98 -28.37
CA LEU A 172 -9.63 -6.87 -28.68
C LEU A 172 -9.03 -5.48 -28.39
N ALA A 173 -7.84 -5.40 -27.84
CA ALA A 173 -7.19 -4.12 -27.54
C ALA A 173 -7.01 -3.24 -28.78
N TYR A 174 -6.81 -3.85 -29.97
CA TYR A 174 -6.64 -3.12 -31.24
C TYR A 174 -7.90 -2.36 -31.69
N GLN A 175 -9.07 -2.65 -31.11
CA GLN A 175 -10.31 -1.95 -31.40
C GLN A 175 -10.42 -0.61 -30.64
N SER A 176 -9.57 -0.39 -29.63
CA SER A 176 -9.46 0.86 -28.91
C SER A 176 -8.27 1.66 -29.46
N LEU A 177 -8.55 2.81 -30.05
CA LEU A 177 -7.51 3.73 -30.53
C LEU A 177 -6.67 4.23 -29.38
N PHE A 178 -7.29 4.46 -28.22
CA PHE A 178 -6.60 4.84 -27.01
C PHE A 178 -5.59 3.78 -26.55
N LEU A 179 -5.99 2.49 -26.47
CA LEU A 179 -5.07 1.41 -26.06
C LEU A 179 -3.92 1.25 -27.05
N MET A 180 -4.17 1.42 -28.33
CA MET A 180 -3.12 1.37 -29.35
C MET A 180 -2.13 2.53 -29.21
N SER A 181 -2.62 3.74 -28.93
CA SER A 181 -1.78 4.90 -28.63
C SER A 181 -0.96 4.67 -27.35
N LEU A 182 -1.57 4.24 -26.26
CA LEU A 182 -0.89 3.94 -25.01
C LEU A 182 0.23 2.88 -25.20
N LYS A 183 -0.07 1.83 -25.97
CA LYS A 183 0.91 0.78 -26.32
C LYS A 183 2.08 1.34 -27.12
N SER A 184 1.84 2.28 -28.02
CA SER A 184 2.89 2.87 -28.86
C SER A 184 3.82 3.81 -28.09
N LYS A 185 3.33 4.46 -27.03
CA LYS A 185 4.07 5.43 -26.22
C LYS A 185 4.85 4.82 -25.09
N THR A 186 4.40 3.68 -24.56
CA THR A 186 5.07 3.06 -23.43
C THR A 186 6.36 2.34 -23.82
N GLN A 187 7.29 2.23 -22.89
CA GLN A 187 8.57 1.55 -23.07
C GLN A 187 8.66 0.30 -22.22
N GLU A 188 9.58 -0.60 -22.53
CA GLU A 188 9.90 -1.82 -21.76
C GLU A 188 8.67 -2.71 -21.48
N ASN A 189 7.61 -2.61 -22.27
CA ASN A 189 6.34 -3.30 -22.06
C ASN A 189 5.80 -3.11 -20.62
N ARG A 190 5.90 -1.89 -20.09
CA ARG A 190 5.44 -1.48 -18.76
C ARG A 190 4.46 -0.33 -18.87
N LEU A 191 3.60 -0.19 -17.86
CA LEU A 191 2.71 0.97 -17.71
C LEU A 191 2.85 1.52 -16.28
N SER A 192 2.72 2.84 -16.14
CA SER A 192 2.69 3.45 -14.80
C SER A 192 1.27 3.48 -14.28
N ILE A 193 1.09 3.11 -13.01
CA ILE A 193 -0.20 3.10 -12.33
C ILE A 193 -0.14 3.86 -11.01
N ASN A 194 -1.18 4.62 -10.72
CA ASN A 194 -1.40 5.26 -9.44
C ASN A 194 -2.77 4.91 -8.88
N LEU A 195 -2.83 4.57 -7.60
CA LEU A 195 -4.03 4.19 -6.88
C LEU A 195 -4.17 5.08 -5.64
N ASN A 196 -5.18 5.94 -5.61
CA ASN A 196 -5.53 6.73 -4.44
C ASN A 196 -6.63 6.01 -3.66
N GLY A 197 -6.30 5.50 -2.46
CA GLY A 197 -7.24 4.80 -1.58
C GLY A 197 -7.71 5.68 -0.44
N PHE A 198 -9.00 5.60 -0.08
CA PHE A 198 -9.55 6.32 1.08
C PHE A 198 -10.86 5.72 1.59
N GLY A 199 -11.31 6.17 2.75
CA GLY A 199 -12.63 5.85 3.27
C GLY A 199 -12.78 4.40 3.70
N TYR A 200 -11.78 3.85 4.39
CA TYR A 200 -11.84 2.50 4.94
C TYR A 200 -13.01 2.36 5.91
N TYR A 201 -13.81 1.32 5.74
CA TYR A 201 -14.88 0.97 6.67
C TYR A 201 -15.10 -0.55 6.74
N TYR A 202 -15.65 -1.02 7.84
CA TYR A 202 -16.00 -2.42 8.00
C TYR A 202 -17.18 -2.81 7.11
N ALA A 203 -17.05 -3.92 6.41
CA ALA A 203 -18.15 -4.49 5.65
C ALA A 203 -19.14 -5.18 6.60
N HIS A 204 -20.22 -4.50 6.95
CA HIS A 204 -21.23 -5.02 7.88
C HIS A 204 -21.84 -6.36 7.42
N ALA A 205 -21.95 -6.58 6.11
CA ALA A 205 -22.44 -7.84 5.54
C ALA A 205 -21.57 -9.06 5.89
N THR A 206 -20.32 -8.84 6.29
CA THR A 206 -19.36 -9.89 6.69
C THR A 206 -18.98 -9.79 8.15
N ASP A 207 -19.83 -9.21 8.99
CA ASP A 207 -19.57 -8.96 10.42
C ASP A 207 -18.27 -8.14 10.67
N GLY A 208 -17.88 -7.31 9.71
CA GLY A 208 -16.69 -6.47 9.80
C GLY A 208 -15.37 -7.16 9.49
N ARG A 209 -15.37 -8.40 8.97
CA ARG A 209 -14.15 -9.15 8.63
C ARG A 209 -13.42 -8.61 7.42
N PHE A 210 -14.14 -7.97 6.53
CA PHE A 210 -13.55 -7.29 5.39
C PHE A 210 -13.63 -5.79 5.61
N SER A 211 -12.62 -5.10 5.10
CA SER A 211 -12.62 -3.65 4.97
C SER A 211 -12.91 -3.31 3.53
N LEU A 212 -13.72 -2.31 3.33
CA LEU A 212 -13.99 -1.70 2.04
C LEU A 212 -13.44 -0.28 2.05
N GLY A 213 -13.14 0.25 0.88
CA GLY A 213 -12.75 1.63 0.69
C GLY A 213 -12.92 2.03 -0.76
N ARG A 214 -12.85 3.33 -1.00
CA ARG A 214 -12.85 3.87 -2.37
C ARG A 214 -11.47 3.80 -2.96
N ILE A 215 -11.40 3.53 -4.26
CA ILE A 215 -10.18 3.58 -5.05
C ILE A 215 -10.38 4.44 -6.29
N LEU A 216 -9.43 5.35 -6.51
CA LEU A 216 -9.33 6.17 -7.71
C LEU A 216 -8.01 5.82 -8.37
N GLY A 217 -8.07 5.42 -9.63
CA GLY A 217 -6.89 4.95 -10.34
C GLY A 217 -6.58 5.74 -11.59
N SER A 218 -5.31 5.75 -11.95
CA SER A 218 -4.82 6.33 -13.20
C SER A 218 -3.75 5.43 -13.80
N LEU A 219 -3.80 5.23 -15.10
CA LEU A 219 -2.85 4.43 -15.88
C LEU A 219 -2.32 5.26 -17.05
N GLY A 220 -1.00 5.33 -17.17
CA GLY A 220 -0.32 6.05 -18.24
C GLY A 220 0.91 5.30 -18.77
N PRO A 221 1.63 5.87 -19.75
CA PRO A 221 2.81 5.26 -20.32
C PRO A 221 3.95 5.20 -19.30
N TRP A 222 4.84 4.24 -19.44
CA TRP A 222 6.10 4.12 -18.74
C TRP A 222 7.27 4.56 -19.61
N PHE A 223 8.23 5.28 -19.03
CA PHE A 223 9.46 5.67 -19.70
C PHE A 223 10.69 5.14 -18.95
N SER A 224 11.68 4.66 -19.69
CA SER A 224 12.90 4.10 -19.12
C SER A 224 13.66 5.11 -18.25
N GLY A 225 14.15 4.66 -17.11
CA GLY A 225 14.88 5.49 -16.16
C GLY A 225 14.01 6.26 -15.15
N GLU A 226 12.69 6.18 -15.25
CA GLU A 226 11.80 6.75 -14.22
C GLU A 226 11.76 5.87 -12.96
N PRO A 227 11.56 6.46 -11.75
CA PRO A 227 11.27 5.69 -10.56
C PRO A 227 10.01 4.87 -10.72
N LYS A 228 9.97 3.69 -10.09
CA LYS A 228 8.85 2.75 -10.22
C LYS A 228 7.72 3.02 -9.23
N LEU A 229 8.05 3.43 -8.00
CA LEU A 229 7.13 3.42 -6.88
C LEU A 229 6.70 4.82 -6.41
N PHE A 230 7.07 5.84 -7.15
CA PHE A 230 6.51 7.19 -7.00
C PHE A 230 6.66 7.97 -8.30
N PRO A 231 5.86 9.03 -8.51
CA PRO A 231 6.04 9.87 -9.69
C PRO A 231 7.16 10.87 -9.47
N PRO A 232 8.13 11.03 -10.40
CA PRO A 232 9.10 12.13 -10.36
C PRO A 232 8.39 13.45 -10.69
N ALA A 233 7.79 14.10 -9.68
CA ALA A 233 6.86 15.21 -9.78
C ALA A 233 7.32 16.45 -9.08
N ARG A 234 6.84 17.56 -9.60
CA ARG A 234 6.60 18.74 -8.77
C ARG A 234 5.45 18.45 -7.82
N ARG A 235 5.46 19.14 -6.65
CA ARG A 235 4.51 18.79 -5.60
C ARG A 235 3.98 20.01 -4.88
N LEU A 236 2.65 20.12 -4.80
CA LEU A 236 1.98 21.05 -3.91
C LEU A 236 1.82 20.42 -2.54
N TYR A 237 2.04 21.22 -1.51
CA TYR A 237 1.85 20.84 -0.11
C TYR A 237 0.80 21.73 0.53
N GLY A 238 -0.12 21.14 1.28
CA GLY A 238 -1.16 21.86 1.98
C GLY A 238 -0.60 22.78 3.06
N ILE A 239 -1.18 23.96 3.19
CA ILE A 239 -0.90 24.87 4.30
C ILE A 239 -1.95 24.65 5.37
N VAL A 240 -1.54 24.18 6.55
CA VAL A 240 -2.47 24.00 7.68
C VAL A 240 -2.86 25.34 8.25
N SER A 241 -4.16 25.64 8.22
CA SER A 241 -4.74 26.74 8.98
C SER A 241 -5.41 26.21 10.23
N ASN A 242 -4.93 26.55 11.40
CA ASN A 242 -5.49 26.11 12.69
C ASN A 242 -6.93 26.55 12.92
N ASN A 243 -7.47 27.47 12.12
CA ASN A 243 -8.80 28.05 12.35
C ASN A 243 -9.91 27.43 11.49
N ASN A 244 -9.63 26.62 10.46
CA ASN A 244 -10.68 26.19 9.53
C ASN A 244 -10.77 24.67 9.32
N ASN A 245 -10.00 23.84 10.01
CA ASN A 245 -10.02 22.36 9.90
C ASN A 245 -10.02 21.83 8.45
N VAL A 246 -9.53 22.60 7.49
CA VAL A 246 -9.40 22.20 6.10
C VAL A 246 -8.01 21.64 5.92
N PHE A 247 -7.92 20.33 5.84
CA PHE A 247 -6.68 19.63 5.54
C PHE A 247 -6.64 19.40 4.02
N PHE A 248 -5.79 20.16 3.34
CA PHE A 248 -5.38 19.81 1.99
C PHE A 248 -4.08 19.02 2.12
N ALA A 249 -4.06 17.86 1.51
CA ALA A 249 -2.83 17.07 1.42
C ALA A 249 -1.96 17.50 0.24
N ALA A 250 -0.95 16.68 -0.04
CA ALA A 250 -0.09 16.95 -1.18
C ALA A 250 -0.76 16.54 -2.51
N SER A 251 -0.43 17.27 -3.58
CA SER A 251 -0.77 16.95 -4.97
C SER A 251 0.49 16.87 -5.81
N ASN A 252 0.61 15.82 -6.62
CA ASN A 252 1.66 15.74 -7.63
C ASN A 252 1.19 16.41 -8.92
N PHE A 253 2.10 17.11 -9.61
CA PHE A 253 1.79 17.70 -10.91
C PHE A 253 2.99 17.69 -11.85
N ILE A 254 2.70 17.75 -13.15
CA ILE A 254 3.70 17.85 -14.20
C ILE A 254 3.42 19.06 -15.08
N LEU A 255 4.50 19.56 -15.65
CA LEU A 255 4.48 20.58 -16.68
C LEU A 255 5.02 20.00 -18.00
N ASP A 256 4.13 19.77 -18.94
CA ASP A 256 4.47 19.46 -20.33
C ASP A 256 4.69 20.78 -21.09
N LYS A 257 5.95 21.18 -21.19
CA LYS A 257 6.33 22.46 -21.79
C LYS A 257 6.10 22.49 -23.31
N GLU A 258 6.23 21.35 -23.96
CA GLU A 258 6.10 21.23 -25.42
C GLU A 258 4.64 21.42 -25.85
N ASN A 259 3.72 20.85 -25.09
CA ASN A 259 2.29 20.92 -25.35
C ASN A 259 1.57 21.99 -24.51
N ALA A 260 2.31 22.85 -23.82
CA ALA A 260 1.77 23.93 -22.99
C ALA A 260 0.67 23.45 -22.04
N ARG A 261 0.91 22.31 -21.34
CA ARG A 261 -0.07 21.65 -20.49
C ARG A 261 0.48 21.44 -19.08
N LEU A 262 -0.37 21.65 -18.07
CA LEU A 262 -0.13 21.27 -16.69
C LEU A 262 -1.16 20.23 -16.28
N SER A 263 -0.70 19.04 -15.87
CA SER A 263 -1.53 17.97 -15.33
C SER A 263 -1.30 17.82 -13.84
N ILE A 264 -2.36 17.77 -13.03
CA ILE A 264 -2.28 17.71 -11.59
C ILE A 264 -3.23 16.65 -11.03
N ASP A 265 -2.76 15.88 -10.02
CA ASP A 265 -3.50 14.85 -9.31
C ASP A 265 -3.97 15.36 -7.95
N PHE A 266 -5.26 15.59 -7.82
CA PHE A 266 -5.94 15.90 -6.57
C PHE A 266 -6.63 14.67 -5.94
N GLY A 267 -6.44 13.50 -6.51
CA GLY A 267 -7.14 12.28 -6.10
C GLY A 267 -7.02 11.96 -4.61
N SER A 268 -5.91 12.33 -3.97
CA SER A 268 -5.68 12.15 -2.53
C SER A 268 -5.66 13.45 -1.72
N SER A 269 -5.97 14.60 -2.31
CA SER A 269 -5.60 15.89 -1.74
C SER A 269 -6.71 16.59 -0.97
N PHE A 270 -7.96 16.48 -1.42
CA PHE A 270 -9.08 17.20 -0.80
C PHE A 270 -9.69 16.43 0.36
N PRO A 271 -10.12 17.14 1.42
CA PRO A 271 -10.94 16.53 2.46
C PRO A 271 -12.27 16.07 1.88
N VAL A 272 -12.77 14.94 2.35
CA VAL A 272 -14.07 14.37 1.94
C VAL A 272 -15.03 14.32 3.13
N SER A 273 -16.32 14.47 2.85
CA SER A 273 -17.39 14.45 3.86
C SER A 273 -18.00 13.06 4.06
N ASP A 274 -17.74 12.14 3.13
CA ASP A 274 -18.31 10.79 3.14
C ASP A 274 -17.36 9.76 2.49
N SER A 275 -17.74 8.49 2.57
CA SER A 275 -16.98 7.36 2.01
C SER A 275 -17.03 7.28 0.48
N ILE A 276 -17.94 7.99 -0.18
CA ILE A 276 -18.03 8.01 -1.64
C ILE A 276 -17.20 9.13 -2.29
N GLY A 277 -16.55 9.98 -1.47
CA GLY A 277 -15.63 11.00 -1.95
C GLY A 277 -16.27 12.34 -2.30
N THR A 278 -17.36 12.69 -1.64
CA THR A 278 -17.90 14.05 -1.74
C THR A 278 -16.92 15.04 -1.12
N ILE A 279 -16.44 15.99 -1.92
CA ILE A 279 -15.44 16.97 -1.45
C ILE A 279 -16.05 17.90 -0.41
N ALA A 280 -15.40 18.02 0.74
CA ALA A 280 -15.83 18.81 1.89
C ALA A 280 -15.35 20.27 1.83
N LEU A 281 -15.24 20.84 0.65
CA LEU A 281 -14.88 22.24 0.42
C LEU A 281 -16.05 22.96 -0.26
N ASN A 282 -16.27 24.19 0.16
CA ASN A 282 -17.28 25.07 -0.44
C ASN A 282 -16.67 26.43 -0.76
N THR A 283 -15.65 26.44 -1.60
CA THR A 283 -14.97 27.65 -2.06
C THR A 283 -14.51 27.48 -3.49
N GLU A 284 -14.43 28.58 -4.23
CA GLU A 284 -13.81 28.55 -5.54
C GLU A 284 -12.28 28.36 -5.40
N LEU A 285 -11.71 27.50 -6.22
CA LEU A 285 -10.30 27.20 -6.24
C LEU A 285 -9.66 27.62 -7.56
N PHE A 286 -8.45 28.13 -7.46
CA PHE A 286 -7.67 28.59 -8.60
C PHE A 286 -6.24 28.09 -8.50
N LEU A 287 -5.65 27.71 -9.62
CA LEU A 287 -4.21 27.53 -9.73
C LEU A 287 -3.57 28.82 -10.22
N ALA A 288 -2.45 29.18 -9.62
CA ALA A 288 -1.70 30.36 -9.97
C ALA A 288 -0.20 30.14 -9.73
N VAL A 289 0.64 30.88 -10.45
CA VAL A 289 2.09 30.92 -10.24
C VAL A 289 2.42 32.15 -9.41
N SER A 290 3.19 32.01 -8.35
CA SER A 290 3.62 33.14 -7.53
C SER A 290 4.66 33.98 -8.28
N LYS A 291 4.57 35.30 -8.20
CA LYS A 291 5.59 36.22 -8.73
C LYS A 291 6.75 36.41 -7.75
N THR A 292 6.56 36.07 -6.48
CA THR A 292 7.58 36.14 -5.43
C THR A 292 7.50 34.89 -4.57
N ALA A 293 8.65 34.40 -4.07
CA ALA A 293 8.67 33.21 -3.23
C ALA A 293 7.80 33.41 -1.97
N ILE A 294 6.95 32.44 -1.72
CA ILE A 294 6.07 32.38 -0.55
C ILE A 294 6.63 31.37 0.44
N GLY A 295 7.16 31.86 1.53
CA GLY A 295 7.67 31.06 2.65
C GLY A 295 6.57 30.41 3.48
N PRO A 296 6.92 29.65 4.54
CA PRO A 296 5.95 29.14 5.50
C PRO A 296 5.22 30.30 6.18
N PRO A 297 3.90 30.16 6.46
CA PRO A 297 3.13 31.22 7.10
C PRO A 297 3.68 31.48 8.51
N PRO A 298 3.81 32.77 8.92
CA PRO A 298 4.16 33.11 10.28
C PRO A 298 2.98 32.81 11.22
N GLY A 299 2.97 31.64 11.85
CA GLY A 299 1.93 31.23 12.80
C GLY A 299 0.61 30.80 12.16
N ALA A 300 -0.50 30.88 12.90
CA ALA A 300 -1.83 30.37 12.54
C ALA A 300 -2.63 31.25 11.56
N THR A 301 -2.05 32.33 11.05
CA THR A 301 -2.75 33.26 10.15
C THR A 301 -2.76 32.73 8.73
N PRO A 302 -3.92 32.68 8.03
CA PRO A 302 -3.97 32.27 6.63
C PRO A 302 -3.04 33.15 5.78
N TYR A 303 -2.29 32.53 4.87
CA TYR A 303 -1.46 33.29 3.94
C TYR A 303 -2.33 33.88 2.83
N MET A 304 -2.27 35.20 2.67
CA MET A 304 -3.08 35.92 1.68
C MET A 304 -2.19 36.45 0.57
N VAL A 305 -2.67 36.34 -0.66
CA VAL A 305 -2.03 36.96 -1.84
C VAL A 305 -3.02 37.86 -2.58
N SER A 306 -2.49 38.94 -3.17
CA SER A 306 -3.26 39.80 -4.07
C SER A 306 -3.25 39.26 -5.50
N PRO A 307 -4.24 39.59 -6.34
CA PRO A 307 -4.23 39.24 -7.76
C PRO A 307 -2.94 39.66 -8.49
N ASP A 308 -2.41 40.85 -8.14
CA ASP A 308 -1.19 41.39 -8.76
C ASP A 308 0.07 40.60 -8.40
N GLY A 309 0.04 39.84 -7.30
CA GLY A 309 1.16 39.02 -6.82
C GLY A 309 1.27 37.64 -7.51
N VAL A 310 0.34 37.29 -8.38
CA VAL A 310 0.27 35.97 -9.02
C VAL A 310 -0.02 36.05 -10.52
N LEU A 311 0.26 34.97 -11.22
CA LEU A 311 -0.19 34.72 -12.60
C LEU A 311 -1.18 33.54 -12.57
N PHE A 312 -2.42 33.77 -12.93
CA PHE A 312 -3.42 32.73 -12.92
C PHE A 312 -3.18 31.70 -14.03
N VAL A 313 -3.22 30.41 -13.64
CA VAL A 313 -3.22 29.27 -14.54
C VAL A 313 -4.65 28.95 -14.98
N GLY A 314 -5.58 28.87 -14.02
CA GLY A 314 -6.98 28.61 -14.29
C GLY A 314 -7.79 28.34 -13.02
N LYS A 315 -9.11 28.31 -13.18
CA LYS A 315 -10.06 27.91 -12.15
C LYS A 315 -10.19 26.40 -12.14
N LEU A 316 -10.28 25.80 -10.94
CA LEU A 316 -10.53 24.38 -10.78
C LEU A 316 -12.04 24.13 -10.67
N GLU A 317 -12.59 23.45 -11.66
CA GLU A 317 -14.03 23.15 -11.76
C GLU A 317 -14.37 21.84 -11.04
N TYR A 318 -14.27 21.81 -9.70
CA TYR A 318 -14.57 20.64 -8.86
C TYR A 318 -15.98 20.65 -8.26
N GLN A 319 -16.69 21.77 -8.28
CA GLN A 319 -17.98 21.98 -7.59
C GLN A 319 -19.19 21.42 -8.36
N ASN A 320 -18.99 20.95 -9.58
CA ASN A 320 -20.08 20.56 -10.48
C ASN A 320 -20.72 19.21 -10.16
N GLY A 321 -20.65 18.72 -8.92
CA GLY A 321 -21.40 17.56 -8.50
C GLY A 321 -20.71 16.65 -7.49
N THR A 322 -21.53 15.81 -6.84
CA THR A 322 -21.12 14.83 -5.84
C THR A 322 -20.28 13.66 -6.39
N GLY A 323 -19.90 13.67 -7.67
CA GLY A 323 -19.21 12.60 -8.36
C GLY A 323 -17.86 12.96 -8.94
N TRP A 324 -17.35 14.17 -8.70
CA TRP A 324 -16.15 14.67 -9.38
C TRP A 324 -14.93 13.74 -9.20
N LEU A 325 -14.62 13.32 -7.98
CA LEU A 325 -13.51 12.39 -7.74
C LEU A 325 -13.73 11.04 -8.45
N ASN A 326 -14.96 10.55 -8.46
CA ASN A 326 -15.29 9.27 -9.10
C ASN A 326 -15.21 9.35 -10.63
N SER A 327 -15.55 10.48 -11.22
CA SER A 327 -15.53 10.64 -12.69
C SER A 327 -14.13 10.96 -13.23
N THR A 328 -13.31 11.72 -12.49
CA THR A 328 -12.01 12.22 -12.97
C THR A 328 -10.81 11.55 -12.31
N SER A 329 -11.03 10.72 -11.28
CA SER A 329 -10.01 10.26 -10.33
C SER A 329 -9.21 11.39 -9.68
N GLY A 330 -9.77 12.61 -9.70
CA GLY A 330 -9.12 13.81 -9.16
C GLY A 330 -8.06 14.42 -10.08
N ILE A 331 -7.89 13.94 -11.32
CA ILE A 331 -6.90 14.47 -12.25
C ILE A 331 -7.51 15.56 -13.10
N VAL A 332 -6.75 16.67 -13.23
CA VAL A 332 -7.15 17.84 -14.02
C VAL A 332 -6.00 18.27 -14.93
N ASP A 333 -6.34 18.59 -16.17
CA ASP A 333 -5.44 19.13 -17.16
C ASP A 333 -5.78 20.60 -17.46
N PHE A 334 -4.78 21.46 -17.41
CA PHE A 334 -4.85 22.84 -17.87
C PHE A 334 -4.06 22.94 -19.18
N ASN A 335 -4.77 23.01 -20.29
CA ASN A 335 -4.21 23.06 -21.62
C ASN A 335 -4.04 24.50 -22.12
N ASN A 336 -3.21 24.70 -23.14
CA ASN A 336 -2.99 25.98 -23.80
C ASN A 336 -2.48 27.09 -22.83
N LEU A 337 -1.56 26.72 -21.93
CA LEU A 337 -0.95 27.68 -21.03
C LEU A 337 -0.28 28.80 -21.79
N SER A 338 -0.44 30.04 -21.32
CA SER A 338 0.23 31.19 -21.94
C SER A 338 1.75 31.09 -21.77
N HIS A 339 2.47 31.69 -22.71
CA HIS A 339 3.94 31.74 -22.64
C HIS A 339 4.43 32.39 -21.34
N GLU A 340 3.70 33.36 -20.78
CA GLU A 340 4.03 34.02 -19.53
C GLU A 340 3.94 33.03 -18.35
N VAL A 341 2.86 32.25 -18.26
CA VAL A 341 2.67 31.21 -17.25
C VAL A 341 3.73 30.11 -17.39
N LEU A 342 3.99 29.64 -18.60
CA LEU A 342 5.02 28.62 -18.86
C LEU A 342 6.41 29.11 -18.46
N SER A 343 6.73 30.37 -18.75
CA SER A 343 8.01 30.97 -18.35
C SER A 343 8.12 31.09 -16.84
N ALA A 344 7.07 31.53 -16.17
CA ALA A 344 7.06 31.69 -14.73
C ALA A 344 7.16 30.32 -14.00
N LEU A 345 6.51 29.28 -14.49
CA LEU A 345 6.56 27.93 -13.90
C LEU A 345 7.95 27.27 -13.93
N LYS A 346 8.93 27.84 -14.65
CA LYS A 346 10.29 27.26 -14.71
C LYS A 346 11.01 27.33 -13.37
N ASP A 347 10.78 28.41 -12.62
CA ASP A 347 11.55 28.78 -11.43
C ASP A 347 10.70 29.44 -10.32
N ASN A 348 9.38 29.42 -10.45
CA ASN A 348 8.47 29.95 -9.43
C ASN A 348 7.47 28.89 -8.98
N GLN A 349 6.98 29.09 -7.74
CA GLN A 349 6.06 28.19 -7.07
C GLN A 349 4.68 28.20 -7.73
N LEU A 350 4.13 27.03 -7.95
CA LEU A 350 2.70 26.84 -8.17
C LEU A 350 1.95 26.94 -6.83
N LEU A 351 0.80 27.60 -6.85
CA LEU A 351 -0.09 27.80 -5.71
C LEU A 351 -1.48 27.25 -6.02
N LEU A 352 -2.14 26.69 -5.00
CA LEU A 352 -3.57 26.48 -4.98
C LEU A 352 -4.19 27.58 -4.10
N LEU A 353 -5.08 28.36 -4.68
CA LEU A 353 -5.71 29.51 -4.06
C LEU A 353 -7.19 29.27 -3.86
N GLY A 354 -7.69 29.64 -2.68
CA GLY A 354 -9.13 29.71 -2.40
C GLY A 354 -9.66 31.13 -2.47
N ALA A 355 -10.89 31.32 -2.91
CA ALA A 355 -11.56 32.61 -2.85
C ALA A 355 -11.64 33.11 -1.39
N SER A 356 -11.39 34.40 -1.17
CA SER A 356 -11.51 35.04 0.13
C SER A 356 -12.79 35.85 0.24
N SER A 357 -13.28 36.04 1.48
CA SER A 357 -14.37 36.99 1.75
C SER A 357 -13.97 38.45 1.57
N LYS A 358 -12.66 38.73 1.52
CA LYS A 358 -12.13 40.05 1.19
C LYS A 358 -11.99 40.14 -0.33
N ALA A 359 -12.62 41.14 -0.93
CA ALA A 359 -12.37 41.48 -2.32
C ALA A 359 -10.87 41.71 -2.51
N ASP A 360 -10.34 41.36 -3.65
CA ASP A 360 -8.94 41.54 -4.01
C ASP A 360 -7.89 40.73 -3.22
N GLN A 361 -8.28 39.66 -2.57
CA GLN A 361 -7.36 38.72 -1.91
C GLN A 361 -7.76 37.27 -2.12
N PHE A 362 -6.76 36.39 -2.14
CA PHE A 362 -6.93 34.94 -2.17
C PHE A 362 -6.20 34.30 -0.98
N VAL A 363 -6.79 33.23 -0.44
CA VAL A 363 -6.14 32.41 0.58
C VAL A 363 -5.25 31.37 -0.11
N VAL A 364 -3.99 31.26 0.27
CA VAL A 364 -3.13 30.18 -0.20
C VAL A 364 -3.49 28.91 0.58
N ILE A 365 -4.04 27.91 -0.11
CA ILE A 365 -4.44 26.61 0.44
C ILE A 365 -3.28 25.63 0.36
N ALA A 366 -2.56 25.63 -0.76
CA ALA A 366 -1.37 24.80 -0.95
C ALA A 366 -0.35 25.54 -1.82
N ARG A 367 0.91 25.18 -1.65
CA ARG A 367 2.03 25.73 -2.41
C ARG A 367 3.12 24.68 -2.63
N GLU A 368 3.98 24.88 -3.59
CA GLU A 368 5.24 24.15 -3.68
C GLU A 368 6.22 24.56 -2.56
N ALA A 369 7.23 23.74 -2.33
CA ALA A 369 8.38 24.15 -1.55
C ALA A 369 8.97 25.46 -2.11
N VAL A 370 9.59 26.26 -1.23
CA VAL A 370 10.10 27.61 -1.61
C VAL A 370 11.05 27.53 -2.81
N ASP A 371 11.88 26.51 -2.83
CA ASP A 371 12.89 26.30 -3.86
C ASP A 371 12.42 25.34 -4.99
N GLY A 372 11.17 24.90 -4.95
CA GLY A 372 10.63 23.92 -5.90
C GLY A 372 11.31 22.56 -5.81
N ILE A 373 11.97 22.26 -4.69
CA ILE A 373 12.73 21.03 -4.49
C ILE A 373 11.81 19.90 -4.02
N VAL A 374 12.01 18.73 -4.61
CA VAL A 374 11.38 17.47 -4.21
C VAL A 374 12.46 16.40 -4.09
N LEU A 375 12.47 15.68 -2.96
CA LEU A 375 13.33 14.54 -2.70
C LEU A 375 12.47 13.33 -2.32
N ARG A 376 12.68 12.18 -2.97
CA ARG A 376 11.96 10.94 -2.66
C ARG A 376 12.85 9.71 -2.85
N ALA A 377 12.73 8.76 -1.91
CA ALA A 377 13.22 7.39 -2.10
C ALA A 377 12.23 6.59 -2.95
N ASP A 378 12.70 5.78 -3.88
CA ASP A 378 11.84 4.91 -4.70
C ASP A 378 11.23 3.80 -3.83
N GLU A 379 12.03 2.87 -3.37
CA GLU A 379 11.59 1.81 -2.45
C GLU A 379 11.78 2.25 -1.00
N PHE A 380 10.72 2.71 -0.35
CA PHE A 380 10.81 3.16 1.05
C PHE A 380 10.46 2.07 2.08
N VAL A 381 9.99 0.91 1.64
CA VAL A 381 9.67 -0.23 2.51
C VAL A 381 10.60 -1.38 2.17
N GLN A 382 11.45 -1.74 3.11
CA GLN A 382 12.51 -2.71 2.93
C GLN A 382 12.31 -3.92 3.85
N ARG A 383 12.61 -5.10 3.32
CA ARG A 383 12.79 -6.32 4.10
C ARG A 383 14.20 -6.82 3.87
N LEU A 384 14.99 -6.94 4.93
CA LEU A 384 16.38 -7.37 4.89
C LEU A 384 16.58 -8.61 5.75
N ASP A 385 17.37 -9.52 5.26
CA ASP A 385 17.99 -10.56 6.08
C ASP A 385 19.38 -10.11 6.57
N THR A 386 19.86 -10.71 7.63
CA THR A 386 21.22 -10.48 8.11
C THR A 386 22.24 -10.76 7.00
N ASN A 387 23.21 -9.87 6.83
CA ASN A 387 24.23 -9.84 5.78
C ASN A 387 23.69 -9.58 4.35
N GLN A 388 22.41 -9.27 4.19
CA GLN A 388 21.86 -8.82 2.91
C GLN A 388 22.14 -7.34 2.71
N THR A 389 22.48 -6.95 1.49
CA THR A 389 22.61 -5.55 1.07
C THR A 389 21.60 -5.23 -0.01
N ASN A 390 20.80 -4.20 0.21
CA ASN A 390 19.89 -3.63 -0.78
C ASN A 390 20.38 -2.25 -1.21
N GLU A 391 20.07 -1.87 -2.44
CA GLU A 391 20.29 -0.53 -2.97
C GLU A 391 18.97 0.22 -3.06
N ILE A 392 18.92 1.44 -2.53
CA ILE A 392 17.74 2.29 -2.53
C ILE A 392 18.06 3.56 -3.32
N SER A 393 17.32 3.80 -4.38
CA SER A 393 17.47 4.99 -5.21
C SER A 393 16.67 6.15 -4.67
N PHE A 394 17.33 7.31 -4.56
CA PHE A 394 16.73 8.58 -4.23
C PHE A 394 16.73 9.48 -5.45
N TYR A 395 15.64 10.20 -5.63
CA TYR A 395 15.49 11.13 -6.74
C TYR A 395 15.27 12.53 -6.19
N ALA A 396 16.16 13.43 -6.56
CA ALA A 396 16.08 14.86 -6.23
C ALA A 396 15.83 15.67 -7.49
N SER A 397 14.88 16.59 -7.41
CA SER A 397 14.57 17.52 -8.49
C SER A 397 14.31 18.92 -7.97
N GLN A 398 14.56 19.92 -8.81
CA GLN A 398 14.20 21.32 -8.56
C GLN A 398 13.33 21.81 -9.71
N TYR A 399 12.13 22.27 -9.41
CA TYR A 399 11.12 22.68 -10.39
C TYR A 399 10.90 21.65 -11.52
N GLY A 400 11.01 20.34 -11.14
CA GLY A 400 10.85 19.22 -12.05
C GLY A 400 12.07 18.90 -12.94
N LEU A 401 13.19 19.56 -12.72
CA LEU A 401 14.47 19.23 -13.36
C LEU A 401 15.38 18.48 -12.39
N PRO A 402 16.21 17.54 -12.87
CA PRO A 402 17.18 16.86 -12.01
C PRO A 402 18.02 17.82 -11.17
N LEU A 403 18.25 17.48 -9.90
CA LEU A 403 19.09 18.26 -8.97
C LEU A 403 20.43 17.52 -8.74
N PRO A 404 21.49 17.81 -9.54
CA PRO A 404 22.74 17.08 -9.48
C PRO A 404 23.68 17.60 -8.38
N ASN A 405 24.61 16.76 -7.95
CA ASN A 405 25.70 17.09 -7.02
C ASN A 405 25.23 17.64 -5.66
N HIS A 406 24.07 17.18 -5.18
CA HIS A 406 23.53 17.56 -3.86
C HIS A 406 23.70 16.40 -2.87
N ALA A 407 24.12 16.75 -1.66
CA ALA A 407 24.24 15.80 -0.57
C ALA A 407 22.87 15.50 0.03
N ILE A 408 22.57 14.22 0.17
CA ILE A 408 21.41 13.69 0.90
C ILE A 408 21.94 13.13 2.21
N TYR A 409 21.42 13.61 3.32
CA TYR A 409 21.72 13.11 4.66
C TYR A 409 20.74 12.00 5.02
N ILE A 410 21.29 10.88 5.53
CA ILE A 410 20.53 9.72 5.99
C ILE A 410 20.77 9.61 7.49
N THR A 411 19.71 9.53 8.26
CA THR A 411 19.78 9.48 9.71
C THR A 411 18.93 8.35 10.25
N LEU A 412 19.51 7.49 11.10
CA LEU A 412 18.72 6.54 11.87
C LEU A 412 17.92 7.30 12.93
N GLU A 413 16.61 7.07 12.97
CA GLU A 413 15.79 7.64 14.04
C GLU A 413 16.24 7.12 15.42
N PRO A 414 16.12 7.94 16.46
CA PRO A 414 16.43 7.50 17.82
C PRO A 414 15.62 6.25 18.20
N PRO A 415 16.18 5.36 19.02
CA PRO A 415 15.45 4.23 19.55
C PRO A 415 14.16 4.71 20.25
N THR A 416 13.02 4.18 19.83
CA THR A 416 11.78 4.42 20.56
C THR A 416 11.82 3.63 21.87
N PRO A 417 11.33 4.19 22.98
CA PRO A 417 11.20 3.41 24.20
C PRO A 417 10.26 2.22 23.96
N MET A 418 10.47 1.15 24.71
CA MET A 418 9.57 -0.01 24.72
C MET A 418 8.12 0.46 24.76
N THR A 419 7.27 -0.19 23.98
CA THR A 419 5.86 0.15 23.90
C THR A 419 5.29 0.26 25.31
N PRO A 420 4.85 1.45 25.77
CA PRO A 420 4.28 1.57 27.09
C PRO A 420 3.07 0.66 27.17
N LYS A 421 2.92 0.00 28.30
CA LYS A 421 1.75 -0.82 28.62
C LYS A 421 0.51 -0.13 28.10
N LEU A 422 -0.13 -0.71 27.10
CA LEU A 422 -1.51 -0.35 26.81
C LEU A 422 -2.26 -0.56 28.12
N GLN A 423 -2.92 0.48 28.62
CA GLN A 423 -3.63 0.44 29.88
C GLN A 423 -4.50 -0.81 29.92
N ASN A 424 -4.25 -1.69 30.90
CA ASN A 424 -4.97 -2.91 31.20
C ASN A 424 -4.50 -4.23 30.55
N THR A 425 -3.46 -4.25 29.75
CA THR A 425 -2.90 -5.53 29.30
C THR A 425 -1.39 -5.53 29.58
N PRO A 426 -0.88 -6.29 30.55
CA PRO A 426 0.55 -6.38 30.75
C PRO A 426 1.18 -7.03 29.50
N PRO A 427 2.19 -6.42 28.88
CA PRO A 427 3.00 -7.15 27.93
C PRO A 427 3.62 -8.35 28.65
N ILE A 428 3.61 -9.51 28.01
CA ILE A 428 4.17 -10.74 28.60
C ILE A 428 5.68 -10.62 28.72
N CYS A 429 6.28 -9.86 27.83
CA CYS A 429 7.66 -9.43 27.92
C CYS A 429 7.77 -7.98 27.44
N ASP A 430 8.84 -7.35 27.84
CA ASP A 430 9.21 -6.04 27.32
C ASP A 430 9.68 -6.23 25.87
N VAL A 431 8.91 -5.73 24.92
CA VAL A 431 9.30 -5.71 23.51
C VAL A 431 10.02 -4.40 23.25
N PRO A 432 11.30 -4.41 22.86
CA PRO A 432 12.01 -3.21 22.49
C PRO A 432 11.23 -2.44 21.41
N GLY A 433 11.19 -1.14 21.55
CA GLY A 433 10.69 -0.27 20.51
C GLY A 433 11.55 -0.37 19.25
N ASN A 434 11.19 0.39 18.20
CA ASN A 434 11.93 0.42 16.94
C ASN A 434 13.37 0.95 17.12
N ASN A 435 14.22 0.69 16.15
CA ASN A 435 15.58 1.23 16.02
C ASN A 435 16.58 0.73 17.07
N TYR A 436 16.40 -0.49 17.56
CA TYR A 436 17.29 -1.12 18.53
C TYR A 436 17.63 -2.56 18.14
N PRO A 437 18.90 -2.99 18.21
CA PRO A 437 20.09 -2.17 18.52
C PRO A 437 20.44 -1.19 17.39
N ALA A 438 21.09 -0.08 17.71
CA ALA A 438 21.37 0.98 16.75
C ALA A 438 22.37 0.57 15.64
N ASP A 439 23.18 -0.45 15.88
CA ASP A 439 24.15 -1.03 14.95
C ASP A 439 23.56 -2.16 14.08
N GLY A 440 22.24 -2.38 14.15
CA GLY A 440 21.55 -3.36 13.29
C GLY A 440 21.63 -3.07 11.80
N LEU A 441 21.94 -1.83 11.41
CA LEU A 441 22.08 -1.43 10.02
C LEU A 441 23.45 -0.79 9.75
N THR A 442 24.00 -1.07 8.58
CA THR A 442 25.18 -0.37 8.03
C THR A 442 24.76 0.38 6.78
N PHE A 443 25.02 1.68 6.75
CA PHE A 443 24.71 2.56 5.61
C PHE A 443 25.60 3.80 5.63
N ASP A 444 25.71 4.46 4.47
CA ASP A 444 26.39 5.75 4.38
C ASP A 444 25.46 6.86 4.87
N ALA A 445 25.92 7.64 5.86
CA ALA A 445 25.15 8.76 6.42
C ALA A 445 24.98 9.92 5.42
N VAL A 446 25.76 9.97 4.35
CA VAL A 446 25.68 10.98 3.29
C VAL A 446 25.90 10.32 1.94
N ILE A 447 24.96 10.50 1.02
CA ILE A 447 25.10 10.12 -0.39
C ILE A 447 24.98 11.38 -1.25
N THR A 448 25.43 11.33 -2.49
CA THR A 448 25.40 12.48 -3.40
C THR A 448 24.65 12.11 -4.68
N THR A 449 23.80 13.03 -5.18
CA THR A 449 23.09 12.85 -6.43
C THR A 449 24.04 12.97 -7.65
N ASP A 450 23.81 12.13 -8.64
CA ASP A 450 24.48 12.16 -9.94
C ASP A 450 23.93 13.27 -10.86
N VAL A 451 24.37 13.27 -12.12
CA VAL A 451 23.92 14.23 -13.15
C VAL A 451 22.42 14.16 -13.46
N ASN A 452 21.77 13.04 -13.13
CA ASN A 452 20.34 12.82 -13.30
C ASN A 452 19.54 13.12 -12.02
N GLY A 453 20.18 13.64 -10.97
CA GLY A 453 19.56 13.88 -9.68
C GLY A 453 19.30 12.59 -8.87
N VAL A 454 20.00 11.49 -9.17
CA VAL A 454 19.82 10.20 -8.53
C VAL A 454 20.95 9.93 -7.54
N GLY A 455 20.60 9.68 -6.28
CA GLY A 455 21.52 9.19 -5.24
C GLY A 455 21.19 7.73 -4.91
N VAL A 456 22.21 6.91 -4.63
CA VAL A 456 22.02 5.49 -4.28
C VAL A 456 22.56 5.23 -2.89
N LEU A 457 21.70 4.74 -2.01
CA LEU A 457 22.04 4.28 -0.67
C LEU A 457 22.24 2.76 -0.69
N LYS A 458 23.40 2.30 -0.19
CA LYS A 458 23.63 0.89 0.12
C LYS A 458 23.26 0.65 1.57
N LEU A 459 22.32 -0.25 1.80
CA LEU A 459 21.80 -0.58 3.12
C LEU A 459 22.06 -2.05 3.41
N THR A 460 22.88 -2.35 4.43
CA THR A 460 23.23 -3.72 4.84
C THR A 460 22.65 -4.03 6.21
N GLY A 461 21.97 -5.16 6.34
CA GLY A 461 21.49 -5.69 7.62
C GLY A 461 22.61 -6.41 8.39
N ASN A 462 22.76 -6.09 9.67
CA ASN A 462 23.70 -6.76 10.57
C ASN A 462 22.95 -7.78 11.46
N SER A 463 23.67 -8.64 12.18
CA SER A 463 23.07 -9.54 13.17
C SER A 463 22.59 -8.73 14.39
N ILE A 464 21.35 -8.98 14.84
CA ILE A 464 20.71 -8.22 15.92
C ILE A 464 20.30 -9.06 17.13
N ASP A 465 20.66 -10.32 17.21
CA ASP A 465 20.45 -11.22 18.35
C ASP A 465 19.00 -11.28 18.88
N SER A 466 18.02 -11.31 17.98
CA SER A 466 16.57 -11.44 18.32
C SER A 466 16.09 -10.44 19.37
N PRO A 467 16.17 -9.11 19.16
CA PRO A 467 15.90 -8.10 20.18
C PRO A 467 14.45 -8.14 20.69
N ARG A 468 13.51 -8.65 19.90
CA ARG A 468 12.10 -8.80 20.26
C ARG A 468 11.74 -10.22 20.75
N GLY A 469 12.70 -11.12 20.82
CA GLY A 469 12.56 -12.46 21.37
C GLY A 469 11.69 -13.38 20.51
N TYR A 470 10.39 -13.27 20.57
CA TYR A 470 9.43 -14.13 19.86
C TYR A 470 8.88 -13.54 18.56
N LEU A 471 9.21 -12.31 18.21
CA LEU A 471 9.00 -11.73 16.88
C LEU A 471 10.28 -11.84 16.06
N ASP A 472 10.17 -12.21 14.80
CA ASP A 472 11.34 -12.25 13.92
C ASP A 472 11.84 -10.82 13.64
N GLY A 473 13.09 -10.58 14.00
CA GLY A 473 13.79 -9.34 13.69
C GLY A 473 13.31 -8.08 14.40
N GLN A 474 13.60 -6.94 13.79
CA GLN A 474 13.36 -5.61 14.34
C GLN A 474 12.99 -4.62 13.24
N ILE A 475 12.25 -3.58 13.61
CA ILE A 475 11.89 -2.47 12.73
C ILE A 475 12.87 -1.31 12.92
N TYR A 476 13.33 -0.77 11.79
CA TYR A 476 14.16 0.41 11.71
C TYR A 476 13.52 1.47 10.83
N THR A 477 13.79 2.73 11.16
CA THR A 477 13.37 3.88 10.37
C THR A 477 14.58 4.76 10.08
N LEU A 478 14.83 5.03 8.81
CA LEU A 478 15.82 6.01 8.38
C LEU A 478 15.11 7.23 7.81
N ASP A 479 15.39 8.39 8.38
CA ASP A 479 15.00 9.67 7.81
C ASP A 479 16.01 10.13 6.78
N TYR A 480 15.57 10.92 5.80
CA TYR A 480 16.45 11.50 4.81
C TYR A 480 16.05 12.93 4.45
N ASP A 481 17.06 13.76 4.21
CA ASP A 481 16.87 15.17 3.84
C ASP A 481 18.02 15.69 2.97
N LEU A 482 17.79 16.80 2.26
CA LEU A 482 18.82 17.50 1.49
C LEU A 482 19.53 18.54 2.34
N ALA A 483 20.86 18.63 2.18
CA ALA A 483 21.69 19.59 2.88
C ALA A 483 21.22 21.04 2.64
N GLY A 484 20.92 21.73 3.74
CA GLY A 484 20.61 23.18 3.71
C GLY A 484 19.26 23.52 3.07
N VAL A 485 18.47 22.54 2.73
CA VAL A 485 17.12 22.71 2.19
C VAL A 485 16.13 22.22 3.22
N ASN A 486 15.23 23.10 3.64
CA ASN A 486 14.09 22.65 4.42
C ASN A 486 13.09 21.96 3.47
N THR A 487 13.19 20.64 3.36
CA THR A 487 12.25 19.83 2.60
C THR A 487 10.92 19.65 3.34
N ASP A 488 10.81 20.15 4.58
CA ASP A 488 9.55 20.26 5.30
C ASP A 488 8.73 21.43 4.72
N PRO A 489 7.63 21.15 4.05
CA PRO A 489 6.90 22.17 3.29
C PRO A 489 6.14 23.18 4.14
N ALA A 490 5.88 22.89 5.39
CA ALA A 490 5.37 23.80 6.42
C ALA A 490 5.14 23.02 7.71
N SER A 491 5.62 23.51 8.82
CA SER A 491 5.30 22.96 10.14
C SER A 491 3.78 22.84 10.31
N GLY A 492 3.26 21.61 10.38
CA GLY A 492 1.85 21.33 10.55
C GLY A 492 1.11 20.86 9.30
N SER A 493 1.73 20.85 8.12
CA SER A 493 1.18 20.15 6.97
C SER A 493 1.40 18.64 7.12
N VAL A 494 0.64 17.90 6.31
CA VAL A 494 0.85 16.46 6.11
C VAL A 494 2.34 16.19 5.96
N MET A 495 2.93 15.49 6.90
CA MET A 495 4.35 15.15 6.83
C MET A 495 4.61 14.43 5.52
N PRO A 496 5.43 14.93 4.61
CA PRO A 496 5.93 14.10 3.54
C PRO A 496 6.59 12.91 4.24
N GLN A 497 6.18 11.70 3.90
CA GLN A 497 6.80 10.52 4.48
C GLN A 497 8.19 10.35 3.83
N ASN A 498 9.15 11.18 4.25
CA ASN A 498 10.54 11.13 3.85
C ASN A 498 11.32 10.19 4.76
N PHE A 499 10.82 8.96 4.91
CA PHE A 499 11.49 7.93 5.68
C PHE A 499 11.57 6.62 4.87
N ILE A 500 12.46 5.76 5.30
CA ILE A 500 12.56 4.36 4.86
C ILE A 500 12.23 3.50 6.07
N ALA A 501 11.24 2.63 5.93
CA ALA A 501 10.86 1.65 6.93
C ALA A 501 11.50 0.30 6.58
N ILE A 502 12.21 -0.30 7.52
CA ILE A 502 12.99 -1.50 7.31
C ILE A 502 12.59 -2.56 8.33
N HIS A 503 12.23 -3.75 7.87
CA HIS A 503 12.18 -4.95 8.70
C HIS A 503 13.49 -5.72 8.48
N LEU A 504 14.36 -5.69 9.47
CA LEU A 504 15.58 -6.50 9.53
C LEU A 504 15.26 -7.78 10.29
N ARG A 505 15.37 -8.92 9.63
CA ARG A 505 15.05 -10.22 10.19
C ARG A 505 16.24 -10.80 10.95
N ASP A 506 15.94 -11.63 11.96
CA ASP A 506 16.97 -12.26 12.78
C ASP A 506 17.86 -13.21 11.99
N TYR A 507 19.10 -13.33 12.42
CA TYR A 507 19.99 -14.35 11.92
C TYR A 507 19.52 -15.74 12.38
N PHE A 508 19.50 -16.66 11.45
CA PHE A 508 19.23 -18.07 11.72
C PHE A 508 20.18 -18.93 10.88
N GLU A 509 20.99 -19.74 11.53
CA GLU A 509 21.86 -20.67 10.84
C GLU A 509 21.07 -21.87 10.33
N ILE A 510 21.17 -22.16 9.04
CA ILE A 510 20.49 -23.29 8.42
C ILE A 510 21.18 -24.59 8.84
N PRO A 511 20.55 -25.49 9.62
CA PRO A 511 21.16 -26.76 9.99
C PRO A 511 21.52 -27.61 8.77
N GLU A 512 22.61 -28.35 8.82
CA GLU A 512 22.99 -29.28 7.75
C GLU A 512 21.89 -30.33 7.54
N THR A 513 21.32 -30.81 8.63
CA THR A 513 20.19 -31.79 8.60
C THR A 513 19.14 -31.30 9.60
N PRO A 514 18.16 -30.47 9.16
CA PRO A 514 17.17 -29.93 10.07
C PRO A 514 16.25 -31.02 10.58
N VAL A 515 15.94 -30.94 11.88
CA VAL A 515 14.97 -31.79 12.57
C VAL A 515 13.73 -30.99 12.92
N TRP A 516 12.66 -31.67 13.37
CA TRP A 516 11.41 -30.98 13.74
C TRP A 516 11.62 -29.85 14.75
N ALA A 517 12.50 -30.04 15.75
CA ALA A 517 12.77 -29.04 16.76
C ALA A 517 13.30 -27.71 16.21
N ASP A 518 13.97 -27.72 15.06
CA ASP A 518 14.53 -26.51 14.42
C ASP A 518 13.44 -25.63 13.80
N ILE A 519 12.33 -26.23 13.37
CA ILE A 519 11.27 -25.49 12.68
C ILE A 519 9.99 -25.35 13.52
N GLN A 520 9.81 -26.17 14.56
CA GLN A 520 8.62 -26.21 15.40
C GLN A 520 8.24 -24.82 15.96
N PRO A 521 9.14 -24.01 16.54
CA PRO A 521 8.76 -22.72 17.11
C PRO A 521 8.13 -21.79 16.04
N THR A 522 8.69 -21.76 14.86
CA THR A 522 8.19 -20.97 13.72
C THR A 522 6.83 -21.50 13.24
N MET A 523 6.72 -22.81 13.03
CA MET A 523 5.46 -23.40 12.53
C MET A 523 4.32 -23.22 13.54
N VAL A 524 4.57 -23.38 14.84
CA VAL A 524 3.59 -23.14 15.90
C VAL A 524 3.17 -21.68 15.96
N GLN A 525 4.11 -20.74 15.81
CA GLN A 525 3.79 -19.31 15.78
C GLN A 525 2.85 -18.98 14.60
N PHE A 526 3.14 -19.48 13.41
CA PHE A 526 2.26 -19.29 12.25
C PHE A 526 0.92 -20.02 12.41
N ALA A 527 0.87 -21.16 13.10
CA ALA A 527 -0.39 -21.81 13.47
C ALA A 527 -1.27 -20.92 14.36
N ASN A 528 -0.63 -20.22 15.27
CA ASN A 528 -1.30 -19.31 16.20
C ASN A 528 -1.78 -18.04 15.51
N LEU A 529 -0.97 -17.46 14.63
CA LEU A 529 -1.25 -16.20 13.95
C LEU A 529 -2.19 -16.34 12.74
N TYR A 530 -2.17 -17.50 12.09
CA TYR A 530 -2.94 -17.75 10.86
C TYR A 530 -3.88 -18.94 11.01
N PRO A 531 -4.92 -18.82 11.85
CA PRO A 531 -5.82 -19.94 12.14
C PRO A 531 -6.56 -20.47 10.92
N ILE A 532 -6.73 -19.67 9.88
CA ILE A 532 -7.34 -20.14 8.62
C ILE A 532 -6.59 -21.32 7.99
N MET A 533 -5.26 -21.35 8.12
CA MET A 533 -4.45 -22.46 7.60
C MET A 533 -4.34 -23.59 8.63
N SER A 534 -4.04 -23.26 9.89
CA SER A 534 -3.71 -24.24 10.91
C SER A 534 -4.94 -24.99 11.47
N LYS A 535 -6.09 -24.34 11.60
CA LYS A 535 -7.31 -24.98 12.12
C LYS A 535 -8.02 -25.86 11.13
N PHE A 536 -7.96 -25.52 9.84
CA PHE A 536 -8.89 -26.05 8.86
C PHE A 536 -8.21 -26.87 7.76
N PHE A 537 -6.91 -26.68 7.53
CA PHE A 537 -6.20 -27.34 6.46
C PHE A 537 -5.07 -28.25 6.94
N ILE A 538 -4.20 -27.74 7.80
CA ILE A 538 -3.00 -28.43 8.26
C ILE A 538 -2.75 -28.02 9.70
N ASP A 539 -2.61 -28.95 10.61
CA ASP A 539 -2.13 -28.65 11.96
C ASP A 539 -0.62 -28.39 11.90
N PHE A 540 -0.23 -27.12 11.94
CA PHE A 540 1.19 -26.73 11.90
C PHE A 540 1.97 -27.10 13.17
N SER A 541 1.30 -27.52 14.23
CA SER A 541 1.94 -28.02 15.44
C SER A 541 2.22 -29.52 15.40
N ASP A 542 1.68 -30.25 14.40
CA ASP A 542 1.87 -31.69 14.21
C ASP A 542 2.78 -31.96 13.02
N PRO A 543 4.01 -32.48 13.23
CA PRO A 543 4.92 -32.82 12.13
C PRO A 543 4.34 -33.85 11.15
N ASN A 544 3.50 -34.78 11.60
CA ASN A 544 2.90 -35.78 10.72
C ASN A 544 1.85 -35.15 9.79
N ALA A 545 1.09 -34.17 10.27
CA ALA A 545 0.17 -33.41 9.42
C ALA A 545 0.92 -32.61 8.36
N LEU A 546 2.06 -32.02 8.70
CA LEU A 546 2.92 -31.32 7.75
C LEU A 546 3.51 -32.27 6.71
N ILE A 547 4.00 -33.45 7.13
CA ILE A 547 4.55 -34.48 6.23
C ILE A 547 3.46 -34.97 5.27
N ALA A 548 2.25 -35.20 5.75
CA ALA A 548 1.12 -35.64 4.92
C ALA A 548 0.76 -34.62 3.82
N LYS A 549 1.07 -33.34 4.02
CA LYS A 549 0.77 -32.26 3.07
C LYS A 549 2.03 -31.55 2.54
N LYS A 550 3.19 -32.20 2.64
CA LYS A 550 4.49 -31.58 2.35
C LYS A 550 4.59 -30.99 0.94
N GLU A 551 4.01 -31.62 -0.06
CA GLU A 551 4.08 -31.13 -1.44
C GLU A 551 3.35 -29.77 -1.61
N LEU A 552 2.20 -29.63 -0.93
CA LEU A 552 1.48 -28.36 -0.91
C LEU A 552 2.27 -27.26 -0.19
N LEU A 553 2.90 -27.61 0.92
CA LEU A 553 3.72 -26.68 1.70
C LEU A 553 4.97 -26.27 0.91
N ILE A 554 5.68 -27.25 0.31
CA ILE A 554 6.82 -26.96 -0.56
C ILE A 554 6.39 -26.01 -1.68
N PHE A 555 5.28 -26.32 -2.37
CA PHE A 555 4.76 -25.46 -3.42
C PHE A 555 4.52 -24.02 -2.95
N ALA A 556 4.01 -23.80 -1.74
CA ALA A 556 3.70 -22.46 -1.23
C ALA A 556 4.93 -21.72 -0.69
N PHE A 557 5.85 -22.41 -0.01
CA PHE A 557 7.06 -21.83 0.55
C PHE A 557 8.19 -21.62 -0.48
N ASP A 558 8.18 -22.35 -1.61
CA ASP A 558 9.21 -22.26 -2.65
C ASP A 558 8.84 -21.28 -3.79
N ARG A 559 7.86 -20.40 -3.54
CA ARG A 559 7.46 -19.36 -4.49
C ARG A 559 8.37 -18.14 -4.38
N ASP A 560 8.42 -17.37 -5.47
CA ASP A 560 8.98 -16.02 -5.44
C ASP A 560 8.19 -15.15 -4.45
N ILE A 561 8.87 -14.26 -3.74
CA ILE A 561 8.24 -13.40 -2.73
C ILE A 561 7.14 -12.49 -3.31
N LYS A 562 7.21 -12.16 -4.60
CA LYS A 562 6.19 -11.38 -5.32
C LYS A 562 4.95 -12.21 -5.69
N ASP A 563 5.03 -13.54 -5.63
CA ASP A 563 3.90 -14.41 -5.97
C ASP A 563 2.76 -14.24 -4.93
N PRO A 564 1.50 -14.07 -5.35
CA PRO A 564 0.36 -13.96 -4.43
C PRO A 564 0.15 -15.20 -3.56
N ILE A 565 0.67 -16.37 -3.99
CA ILE A 565 0.57 -17.65 -3.26
C ILE A 565 1.71 -17.84 -2.26
N TYR A 566 2.74 -16.98 -2.28
CA TYR A 566 3.88 -17.06 -1.36
C TYR A 566 3.44 -17.16 0.11
N MET A 567 4.13 -18.02 0.86
CA MET A 567 3.90 -18.20 2.31
C MET A 567 5.19 -17.96 3.11
N PRO A 568 5.08 -17.31 4.24
CA PRO A 568 3.87 -16.73 4.86
C PRO A 568 3.36 -15.51 4.07
N VAL A 569 2.06 -15.32 4.06
CA VAL A 569 1.43 -14.21 3.33
C VAL A 569 1.95 -12.83 3.76
N THR A 570 2.41 -12.71 5.00
CA THR A 570 3.00 -11.51 5.62
C THR A 570 4.39 -11.17 5.09
N ARG A 571 5.10 -12.12 4.48
CA ARG A 571 6.49 -11.97 4.03
C ARG A 571 7.46 -11.55 5.15
N ASP A 572 7.13 -11.88 6.38
CA ASP A 572 7.90 -11.57 7.59
C ASP A 572 8.88 -12.67 8.01
N LEU A 573 8.81 -13.85 7.41
CA LEU A 573 9.72 -14.96 7.66
C LEU A 573 11.07 -14.71 6.97
N SER A 574 12.18 -14.86 7.72
CA SER A 574 13.54 -14.77 7.15
C SER A 574 13.77 -15.86 6.11
N GLU A 575 14.61 -15.55 5.13
CA GLU A 575 14.97 -16.49 4.06
C GLU A 575 15.62 -17.76 4.63
N THR A 576 16.46 -17.62 5.66
CA THR A 576 17.14 -18.76 6.29
C THR A 576 16.16 -19.68 7.03
N LYS A 577 15.17 -19.15 7.73
CA LYS A 577 14.09 -19.95 8.35
C LYS A 577 13.23 -20.62 7.28
N ARG A 578 12.89 -19.91 6.21
CA ARG A 578 12.14 -20.46 5.06
C ARG A 578 12.86 -21.63 4.41
N LEU A 579 14.15 -21.46 4.14
CA LEU A 579 14.99 -22.52 3.56
C LEU A 579 15.13 -23.72 4.50
N THR A 580 15.19 -23.50 5.81
CA THR A 580 15.21 -24.58 6.80
C THR A 580 13.91 -25.38 6.77
N ILE A 581 12.77 -24.71 6.71
CA ILE A 581 11.46 -25.35 6.57
C ILE A 581 11.40 -26.18 5.27
N LEU A 582 11.81 -25.62 4.15
CA LEU A 582 11.85 -26.32 2.86
C LEU A 582 12.77 -27.53 2.87
N LYS A 583 13.94 -27.40 3.50
CA LYS A 583 14.92 -28.48 3.63
C LYS A 583 14.35 -29.62 4.48
N TRP A 584 13.70 -29.30 5.59
CA TRP A 584 13.01 -30.28 6.42
C TRP A 584 11.84 -30.96 5.68
N LEU A 585 10.97 -30.19 5.02
CA LEU A 585 9.84 -30.76 4.25
C LEU A 585 10.30 -31.73 3.16
N ARG A 586 11.45 -31.46 2.52
CA ARG A 586 12.02 -32.36 1.49
C ARG A 586 12.58 -33.66 2.08
N ASN A 587 13.09 -33.62 3.31
CA ASN A 587 13.62 -34.78 4.03
C ASN A 587 13.23 -34.71 5.52
N PRO A 588 11.96 -34.99 5.87
CA PRO A 588 11.48 -34.84 7.23
C PRO A 588 12.16 -35.78 8.21
N ILE A 589 12.71 -35.24 9.29
CA ILE A 589 13.30 -36.00 10.40
C ILE A 589 12.58 -35.56 11.68
N ILE A 590 11.97 -36.52 12.35
CA ILE A 590 11.37 -36.35 13.66
C ILE A 590 12.28 -37.10 14.64
N GLU A 591 13.21 -36.39 15.27
CA GLU A 591 14.06 -36.94 16.31
C GLU A 591 13.72 -36.35 17.67
N GLY A 592 13.81 -37.22 18.69
CA GLY A 592 13.63 -36.86 20.07
C GLY A 592 12.20 -36.96 20.58
N GLU A 593 12.06 -37.25 21.86
CA GLU A 593 10.79 -37.12 22.56
C GLU A 593 10.29 -35.69 22.32
N ALA A 594 9.12 -35.58 21.72
CA ALA A 594 8.45 -34.30 21.61
C ALA A 594 8.53 -33.65 22.99
N ILE A 595 9.17 -32.49 23.08
CA ILE A 595 8.98 -31.65 24.25
C ILE A 595 7.47 -31.43 24.26
N VAL A 596 6.80 -32.14 25.17
CA VAL A 596 5.37 -32.01 25.38
C VAL A 596 5.20 -30.58 25.88
N VAL A 597 5.10 -29.65 24.96
CA VAL A 597 4.43 -28.40 25.24
C VAL A 597 3.02 -28.86 25.57
N THR A 598 2.72 -28.94 26.84
CA THR A 598 1.39 -29.24 27.36
C THR A 598 0.47 -28.12 26.88
N GLN A 599 0.09 -28.19 25.63
CA GLN A 599 -1.17 -27.64 25.21
C GLN A 599 -2.19 -28.43 26.01
N GLN A 600 -2.79 -27.82 27.02
CA GLN A 600 -4.02 -28.34 27.56
C GLN A 600 -4.94 -28.50 26.34
N LYS A 601 -4.99 -29.74 25.83
CA LYS A 601 -6.07 -30.16 24.95
C LYS A 601 -7.34 -29.83 25.73
N ALA A 602 -8.01 -28.75 25.31
CA ALA A 602 -9.40 -28.63 25.67
C ALA A 602 -10.04 -29.89 25.12
N LYS A 603 -10.42 -30.80 25.99
CA LYS A 603 -11.26 -31.94 25.70
C LYS A 603 -12.61 -31.40 25.20
N GLY A 604 -12.68 -31.07 23.91
CA GLY A 604 -13.89 -31.24 23.18
C GLY A 604 -13.74 -32.61 22.54
N GLU A 605 -14.47 -33.55 23.07
CA GLU A 605 -14.64 -34.87 22.46
C GLU A 605 -15.14 -34.67 21.04
N ILE A 606 -14.24 -34.77 20.06
CA ILE A 606 -14.64 -35.13 18.73
C ILE A 606 -14.82 -36.61 18.81
N ASN A 607 -16.07 -37.07 19.00
CA ASN A 607 -16.45 -38.42 18.75
C ASN A 607 -16.13 -38.68 17.28
N LEU A 608 -15.11 -39.47 17.03
CA LEU A 608 -14.91 -40.17 15.77
C LEU A 608 -16.14 -41.04 15.58
N ILE A 609 -17.07 -40.61 14.76
CA ILE A 609 -18.17 -41.42 14.28
C ILE A 609 -17.54 -42.44 13.37
N GLN A 610 -17.64 -43.71 13.78
CA GLN A 610 -17.37 -44.86 12.92
C GLN A 610 -18.20 -44.76 11.62
N GLU A 611 -17.59 -45.19 10.55
CA GLU A 611 -18.20 -45.32 9.23
C GLU A 611 -19.54 -46.06 9.33
N ASP A 612 -20.62 -45.32 9.20
CA ASP A 612 -21.88 -45.85 8.70
C ASP A 612 -22.34 -44.98 7.55
N THR A 613 -22.42 -45.57 6.39
CA THR A 613 -22.94 -45.03 5.14
C THR A 613 -24.36 -44.50 5.31
N VAL A 614 -24.50 -43.21 5.57
CA VAL A 614 -25.79 -42.52 5.49
C VAL A 614 -25.65 -41.29 4.61
N THR A 615 -26.25 -41.35 3.45
CA THR A 615 -26.52 -40.25 2.55
C THR A 615 -27.63 -39.34 3.13
N GLU A 616 -27.34 -38.61 4.18
CA GLU A 616 -28.15 -37.46 4.60
C GLU A 616 -27.26 -36.24 4.62
N THR A 617 -27.64 -35.22 3.86
CA THR A 617 -27.00 -33.90 3.85
C THR A 617 -27.19 -33.25 5.21
N VAL A 618 -26.22 -33.42 6.11
CA VAL A 618 -26.17 -32.72 7.38
C VAL A 618 -25.94 -31.22 7.08
N PRO A 619 -26.78 -30.32 7.60
CA PRO A 619 -26.57 -28.89 7.39
C PRO A 619 -25.22 -28.48 7.98
N LEU A 620 -24.42 -27.76 7.18
CA LEU A 620 -23.13 -27.26 7.58
C LEU A 620 -23.25 -26.39 8.84
N THR A 621 -22.35 -26.60 9.79
CA THR A 621 -22.27 -25.74 10.98
C THR A 621 -21.92 -24.31 10.58
N ASN A 622 -22.22 -23.32 11.44
CA ASN A 622 -21.85 -21.92 11.19
C ASN A 622 -20.35 -21.74 10.90
N ASN A 623 -19.47 -22.54 11.53
CA ASN A 623 -18.03 -22.49 11.27
C ASN A 623 -17.67 -23.06 9.90
N GLN A 624 -18.33 -24.12 9.47
CA GLN A 624 -18.14 -24.69 8.13
C GLN A 624 -18.68 -23.76 7.03
N LEU A 625 -19.80 -23.06 7.29
CA LEU A 625 -20.32 -22.02 6.39
C LEU A 625 -19.34 -20.85 6.27
N ARG A 626 -18.78 -20.40 7.39
CA ARG A 626 -17.78 -19.33 7.42
C ARG A 626 -16.50 -19.71 6.69
N LEU A 627 -16.02 -20.94 6.90
CA LEU A 627 -14.87 -21.45 6.17
C LEU A 627 -15.16 -21.55 4.67
N ARG A 628 -16.33 -22.05 4.28
CA ARG A 628 -16.76 -22.09 2.89
C ARG A 628 -16.77 -20.71 2.26
N ASP A 629 -17.26 -19.70 2.99
CA ASP A 629 -17.33 -18.32 2.49
C ASP A 629 -15.93 -17.68 2.43
N ALA A 630 -15.05 -17.95 3.40
CA ALA A 630 -13.65 -17.55 3.37
C ALA A 630 -12.89 -18.24 2.22
N VAL A 631 -13.14 -19.53 1.99
CA VAL A 631 -12.54 -20.28 0.88
C VAL A 631 -13.08 -19.79 -0.46
N ARG A 632 -14.37 -19.43 -0.55
CA ARG A 632 -14.96 -18.81 -1.75
C ARG A 632 -14.38 -17.44 -2.02
N ALA A 633 -14.27 -16.59 -0.99
CA ALA A 633 -13.63 -15.29 -1.11
C ALA A 633 -12.16 -15.41 -1.56
N LYS A 634 -11.48 -16.46 -1.12
CA LYS A 634 -10.07 -16.74 -1.45
C LYS A 634 -9.86 -17.41 -2.81
N ASN A 635 -10.85 -18.17 -3.31
CA ASN A 635 -10.72 -19.00 -4.52
C ASN A 635 -11.67 -18.61 -5.67
N GLY A 636 -12.47 -17.55 -5.51
CA GLY A 636 -13.49 -17.15 -6.48
C GLY A 636 -14.86 -17.81 -6.30
N ALA A 637 -15.91 -17.18 -6.85
CA ALA A 637 -17.30 -17.59 -6.68
C ALA A 637 -17.62 -18.96 -7.36
N ASP A 638 -16.84 -19.36 -8.36
CA ASP A 638 -17.05 -20.59 -9.15
C ASP A 638 -16.30 -21.80 -8.60
N PHE A 639 -15.70 -21.70 -7.41
CA PHE A 639 -15.00 -22.82 -6.79
C PHE A 639 -15.99 -23.95 -6.45
N ASN A 640 -15.75 -25.15 -7.03
CA ASN A 640 -16.66 -26.27 -6.91
C ASN A 640 -16.62 -26.88 -5.49
N ILE A 641 -17.72 -26.75 -4.76
CA ILE A 641 -17.87 -27.17 -3.36
C ILE A 641 -17.69 -28.68 -3.09
N PRO A 642 -17.96 -29.60 -4.01
CA PRO A 642 -17.69 -31.00 -3.76
C PRO A 642 -16.21 -31.35 -3.51
N GLU A 643 -15.28 -30.54 -4.02
CA GLU A 643 -13.85 -30.73 -3.72
C GLU A 643 -13.47 -30.28 -2.30
N ILE A 644 -14.28 -29.40 -1.70
CA ILE A 644 -14.07 -28.96 -0.31
C ILE A 644 -14.57 -30.02 0.67
N THR A 645 -15.67 -30.71 0.39
CA THR A 645 -16.19 -31.76 1.25
C THR A 645 -15.19 -32.91 1.38
N ASN A 646 -14.46 -33.23 0.34
CA ASN A 646 -13.40 -34.26 0.39
C ASN A 646 -12.14 -33.80 1.16
N LEU A 647 -11.97 -32.51 1.47
CA LEU A 647 -10.90 -32.00 2.33
C LEU A 647 -11.24 -32.10 3.83
N PHE A 648 -12.49 -32.39 4.19
CA PHE A 648 -12.99 -32.52 5.56
C PHE A 648 -13.20 -33.98 6.02
N GLU A 649 -13.00 -34.96 5.14
CA GLU A 649 -13.10 -36.38 5.44
C GLU A 649 -11.76 -36.99 5.91
N PHE A 650 -10.92 -36.19 6.62
CA PHE A 650 -9.69 -36.71 7.24
C PHE A 650 -9.61 -36.33 8.72
#